data_84751b0eb0bdf7dac1d44a50a1e2869d
#
_entry.id   84751b0eb0bdf7dac1d44a50a1e2869d
#
_cell.length_a   1.000
_cell.length_b   1.000
_cell.length_c   1.000
_cell.angle_alpha   90.00
_cell.angle_beta   90.00
_cell.angle_gamma   90.00
#
_symmetry.space_group_name_H-M   'P 1'
#
loop_
_entity.id
_entity.type
_entity.pdbx_description
1 polymer ?
#
loop_
_entity_poly.entity_id
_entity_poly.type
_entity_poly.pdbx_seq_one_letter_code
_entity_poly.pdbx_strand_id
1 'polypeptide(L)'
;MGNRVAVIVQCRLSSTRLPGKALKNLGGESVLSWTLDAMKKIPSERYFLACDYDSENALEKIAKDCGWEIFAGSRDDVLERFCSLVKTRFPECETIVRATADNPFLFYEAAQKSLEEFEKNFSDADYFTFTGLPHGSGVEVFKAASLLRAAALTDSPYDHEHVGPSLYNHPENFKAILKKADEEFFAPDLRTTIDIFSDFKRAQKIVQKISGGKKTRPYSAQEILGACEDAFVKKNVLFVPSVRAGRGTGHLRRCLDLAKKIGGFVYIESNSDLKECDAILEEAVERGLNEFQIIRPAKNADDFSIEKMLAHSATWDLIVADLFKSEKSQLQKLSALGSLCSIDDGGECDAADFLLDIIPSYNLRRAPNLQNPALVPLPKNRKTVRSNSIRNALVAIGGEGNVEISLSAARALSKNKVDVTVILPGELSFEKKSGDEKIKIVPSVCDLRERLFEYDLIFTHYGFTAFEAVAAGCRVILFATSALHKKLSKEYGFVCVEKNEISEKKMRALFENSSRLTSEYFENIFSENENEIPREKKIGWNEILQSLAVAQKFDCPVCGEKSSHGKIVARTASHTFRRCPKCKMIYLAFSTDSRVQYEKNYFEGEYKNQYGRTYLEDFDSIKAQGARRVRIIKKILEKKILAKTPASKNKIAGATINYSTSTIHYSPSNINLLDVGCAYGPFLSAASEAGFSPFGSDISVAAVNYVKNDLGFSCVNASFLDFDSEKEFCVSQFDALTMWFVIEHIQDLKSALTSVNKFLKRGGVFAFSTPSASGVSARFSRQKFFEQSPRDHYSIWEIRRSKKILKMFGFKIKKIVSTGIHAERIPFFKKREIQKGTFLFSLAVILCKMFKLGDTYEVYCVKK
;
A
#
# COMPACT_ATOMS: atom_id res chain seq x y z
N MET A 1 -37.99 6.82 -38.51
CA MET A 1 -37.93 5.73 -37.54
C MET A 1 -36.77 6.08 -36.63
N GLY A 2 -36.99 6.22 -35.33
CA GLY A 2 -35.87 6.51 -34.40
C GLY A 2 -34.92 5.34 -34.34
N ASN A 3 -33.61 5.62 -34.23
CA ASN A 3 -32.58 4.58 -34.08
C ASN A 3 -32.88 3.73 -32.83
N ARG A 4 -32.79 2.40 -32.98
CA ARG A 4 -33.03 1.46 -31.86
C ARG A 4 -31.82 1.43 -30.94
N VAL A 5 -31.91 2.15 -29.83
CA VAL A 5 -30.83 2.36 -28.85
C VAL A 5 -30.91 1.38 -27.69
N ALA A 6 -29.79 0.78 -27.33
CA ALA A 6 -29.60 0.04 -26.08
C ALA A 6 -28.61 0.77 -25.18
N VAL A 7 -28.94 1.01 -23.92
CA VAL A 7 -28.00 1.45 -22.90
C VAL A 7 -27.54 0.23 -22.09
N ILE A 8 -26.23 -0.01 -22.07
CA ILE A 8 -25.66 -1.20 -21.43
C ILE A 8 -24.62 -0.77 -20.38
N VAL A 9 -24.87 -1.14 -19.13
CA VAL A 9 -23.90 -0.99 -18.02
C VAL A 9 -23.26 -2.34 -17.76
N GLN A 10 -21.93 -2.42 -17.88
CA GLN A 10 -21.22 -3.64 -17.51
C GLN A 10 -20.86 -3.64 -16.02
N CYS A 11 -21.02 -4.79 -15.37
CA CYS A 11 -20.69 -4.98 -13.96
C CYS A 11 -20.03 -6.34 -13.73
N ARG A 12 -19.00 -6.37 -12.86
CA ARG A 12 -18.48 -7.61 -12.25
C ARG A 12 -18.18 -7.34 -10.78
N LEU A 13 -18.44 -8.29 -9.90
CA LEU A 13 -18.16 -8.15 -8.47
C LEU A 13 -16.72 -8.54 -8.10
N SER A 14 -16.02 -9.20 -9.02
CA SER A 14 -14.65 -9.70 -8.88
C SER A 14 -13.57 -8.61 -9.03
N SER A 15 -13.79 -7.42 -8.48
CA SER A 15 -12.78 -6.36 -8.49
C SER A 15 -11.62 -6.70 -7.56
N THR A 16 -10.38 -6.72 -8.09
CA THR A 16 -9.16 -7.04 -7.33
C THR A 16 -8.68 -5.92 -6.40
N ARG A 17 -8.91 -4.66 -6.78
CA ARG A 17 -8.47 -3.47 -6.05
C ARG A 17 -9.43 -3.04 -4.95
N LEU A 18 -10.74 -3.19 -5.17
CA LEU A 18 -11.81 -2.89 -4.21
C LEU A 18 -12.95 -3.92 -4.36
N PRO A 19 -12.90 -5.03 -3.60
CA PRO A 19 -13.87 -6.10 -3.69
C PRO A 19 -15.31 -5.64 -3.49
N GLY A 20 -16.22 -6.12 -4.35
CA GLY A 20 -17.63 -5.79 -4.27
C GLY A 20 -17.93 -4.29 -4.36
N LYS A 21 -17.07 -3.51 -5.08
CA LYS A 21 -17.19 -2.05 -5.16
C LYS A 21 -18.57 -1.58 -5.64
N ALA A 22 -19.17 -2.29 -6.57
CA ALA A 22 -20.51 -1.97 -7.09
C ALA A 22 -21.63 -2.07 -6.04
N LEU A 23 -21.45 -2.92 -5.02
CA LEU A 23 -22.42 -3.13 -3.93
C LEU A 23 -22.19 -2.23 -2.71
N LYS A 24 -21.09 -1.46 -2.68
CA LYS A 24 -20.78 -0.60 -1.52
C LYS A 24 -21.81 0.52 -1.36
N ASN A 25 -22.20 0.74 -0.10
CA ASN A 25 -23.14 1.80 0.25
C ASN A 25 -22.53 3.18 0.04
N LEU A 26 -23.12 3.96 -0.85
CA LEU A 26 -22.75 5.33 -1.17
C LEU A 26 -23.99 6.22 -0.94
N GLY A 27 -24.03 6.93 0.16
CA GLY A 27 -25.14 7.82 0.47
C GLY A 27 -26.51 7.14 0.67
N GLY A 28 -26.51 5.91 1.20
CA GLY A 28 -27.73 5.12 1.46
C GLY A 28 -28.03 4.08 0.38
N GLU A 29 -27.37 4.15 -0.79
CA GLU A 29 -27.61 3.31 -1.95
C GLU A 29 -26.32 2.62 -2.45
N SER A 30 -26.42 1.61 -3.31
CA SER A 30 -25.23 0.98 -3.88
C SER A 30 -24.55 1.87 -4.92
N VAL A 31 -23.23 1.77 -5.07
CA VAL A 31 -22.48 2.46 -6.16
C VAL A 31 -23.10 2.17 -7.52
N LEU A 32 -23.51 0.93 -7.75
CA LEU A 32 -24.19 0.52 -8.98
C LEU A 32 -25.50 1.29 -9.21
N SER A 33 -26.33 1.47 -8.18
CA SER A 33 -27.58 2.20 -8.28
C SER A 33 -27.38 3.64 -8.78
N TRP A 34 -26.31 4.31 -8.34
CA TRP A 34 -25.96 5.65 -8.85
C TRP A 34 -25.65 5.66 -10.34
N THR A 35 -24.87 4.68 -10.81
CA THR A 35 -24.54 4.54 -12.23
C THR A 35 -25.79 4.23 -13.06
N LEU A 36 -26.64 3.29 -12.58
CA LEU A 36 -27.85 2.90 -13.31
C LEU A 36 -28.84 4.09 -13.42
N ASP A 37 -29.02 4.88 -12.38
CA ASP A 37 -29.91 6.04 -12.39
C ASP A 37 -29.39 7.17 -13.31
N ALA A 38 -28.06 7.40 -13.35
CA ALA A 38 -27.47 8.35 -14.29
C ALA A 38 -27.69 7.90 -15.72
N MET A 39 -27.39 6.64 -16.03
CA MET A 39 -27.57 6.07 -17.36
C MET A 39 -29.04 5.96 -17.77
N LYS A 40 -29.98 5.88 -16.84
CA LYS A 40 -31.43 5.89 -17.11
C LYS A 40 -31.93 7.22 -17.67
N LYS A 41 -31.14 8.30 -17.55
CA LYS A 41 -31.44 9.62 -18.15
C LYS A 41 -31.20 9.66 -19.64
N ILE A 42 -30.45 8.71 -20.19
CA ILE A 42 -30.17 8.65 -21.64
C ILE A 42 -31.39 8.04 -22.34
N PRO A 43 -31.94 8.66 -23.38
CA PRO A 43 -33.04 8.08 -24.12
C PRO A 43 -32.69 6.74 -24.78
N SER A 44 -33.46 5.70 -24.48
CA SER A 44 -33.18 4.34 -24.97
C SER A 44 -34.46 3.49 -24.97
N GLU A 45 -34.57 2.55 -25.89
CA GLU A 45 -35.64 1.55 -25.85
C GLU A 45 -35.42 0.50 -24.75
N ARG A 46 -34.16 0.10 -24.54
CA ARG A 46 -33.82 -0.95 -23.57
C ARG A 46 -32.59 -0.64 -22.76
N TYR A 47 -32.65 -1.04 -21.49
CA TYR A 47 -31.57 -0.81 -20.51
C TYR A 47 -31.14 -2.14 -19.93
N PHE A 48 -29.87 -2.50 -20.11
CA PHE A 48 -29.32 -3.77 -19.68
C PHE A 48 -28.14 -3.60 -18.71
N LEU A 49 -28.20 -4.35 -17.63
CA LEU A 49 -27.05 -4.61 -16.77
C LEU A 49 -26.40 -5.91 -17.22
N ALA A 50 -25.24 -5.81 -17.88
CA ALA A 50 -24.47 -6.95 -18.37
C ALA A 50 -23.44 -7.39 -17.33
N CYS A 51 -23.63 -8.55 -16.70
CA CYS A 51 -22.74 -9.07 -15.65
C CYS A 51 -22.16 -10.45 -16.02
N ASP A 52 -21.21 -10.95 -15.23
CA ASP A 52 -20.80 -12.34 -15.28
C ASP A 52 -21.80 -13.23 -14.52
N TYR A 53 -21.79 -14.52 -14.82
CA TYR A 53 -22.71 -15.50 -14.21
C TYR A 53 -22.60 -15.56 -12.70
N ASP A 54 -21.41 -15.34 -12.13
CA ASP A 54 -21.19 -15.40 -10.68
C ASP A 54 -21.79 -14.19 -9.96
N SER A 55 -21.95 -13.06 -10.64
CA SER A 55 -22.47 -11.82 -10.10
C SER A 55 -23.99 -11.67 -10.22
N GLU A 56 -24.66 -12.45 -11.08
CA GLU A 56 -26.06 -12.29 -11.45
C GLU A 56 -27.00 -12.22 -10.24
N ASN A 57 -26.99 -13.23 -9.40
CA ASN A 57 -27.88 -13.32 -8.24
C ASN A 57 -27.76 -12.14 -7.27
N ALA A 58 -26.53 -11.63 -7.09
CA ALA A 58 -26.29 -10.51 -6.19
C ALA A 58 -26.70 -9.16 -6.78
N LEU A 59 -26.77 -9.06 -8.10
CA LEU A 59 -27.09 -7.83 -8.84
C LEU A 59 -28.55 -7.76 -9.29
N GLU A 60 -29.25 -8.88 -9.39
CA GLU A 60 -30.62 -8.98 -9.92
C GLU A 60 -31.59 -8.03 -9.22
N LYS A 61 -31.59 -8.01 -7.90
CA LYS A 61 -32.47 -7.13 -7.13
C LYS A 61 -32.20 -5.66 -7.43
N ILE A 62 -30.93 -5.24 -7.50
CA ILE A 62 -30.56 -3.84 -7.76
C ILE A 62 -30.97 -3.44 -9.17
N ALA A 63 -30.74 -4.31 -10.17
CA ALA A 63 -31.16 -4.06 -11.53
C ALA A 63 -32.69 -3.86 -11.62
N LYS A 64 -33.47 -4.75 -11.01
CA LYS A 64 -34.92 -4.70 -10.97
C LYS A 64 -35.45 -3.43 -10.27
N ASP A 65 -34.88 -3.09 -9.12
CA ASP A 65 -35.26 -1.90 -8.34
C ASP A 65 -34.98 -0.60 -9.13
N CYS A 66 -33.95 -0.58 -9.98
CA CYS A 66 -33.65 0.54 -10.89
C CYS A 66 -34.38 0.45 -12.27
N GLY A 67 -35.19 -0.57 -12.50
CA GLY A 67 -35.93 -0.77 -13.76
C GLY A 67 -35.03 -1.16 -14.94
N TRP A 68 -34.03 -2.00 -14.71
CA TRP A 68 -33.06 -2.53 -15.67
C TRP A 68 -33.26 -4.03 -15.88
N GLU A 69 -33.02 -4.48 -17.10
CA GLU A 69 -32.96 -5.91 -17.40
C GLU A 69 -31.54 -6.43 -17.11
N ILE A 70 -31.43 -7.58 -16.45
CA ILE A 70 -30.12 -8.22 -16.22
C ILE A 70 -29.81 -9.24 -17.33
N PHE A 71 -28.56 -9.28 -17.73
CA PHE A 71 -28.02 -10.26 -18.66
C PHE A 71 -26.69 -10.80 -18.14
N ALA A 72 -26.64 -12.10 -17.92
CA ALA A 72 -25.41 -12.78 -17.49
C ALA A 72 -24.71 -13.45 -18.69
N GLY A 73 -23.38 -13.35 -18.74
CA GLY A 73 -22.57 -13.90 -19.81
C GLY A 73 -21.13 -14.20 -19.37
N SER A 74 -20.22 -14.34 -20.33
CA SER A 74 -18.81 -14.66 -20.08
C SER A 74 -18.18 -13.71 -19.06
N ARG A 75 -17.39 -14.27 -18.14
CA ARG A 75 -16.67 -13.50 -17.12
C ARG A 75 -15.46 -12.75 -17.70
N ASP A 76 -14.65 -13.47 -18.49
CA ASP A 76 -13.35 -12.99 -18.96
C ASP A 76 -13.43 -12.35 -20.36
N ASP A 77 -14.48 -12.64 -21.10
CA ASP A 77 -14.77 -12.09 -22.42
C ASP A 77 -15.98 -11.15 -22.36
N VAL A 78 -15.71 -9.86 -22.11
CA VAL A 78 -16.76 -8.83 -22.01
C VAL A 78 -17.31 -8.49 -23.40
N LEU A 79 -16.48 -8.51 -24.44
CA LEU A 79 -16.89 -8.26 -25.82
C LEU A 79 -17.90 -9.31 -26.28
N GLU A 80 -17.62 -10.60 -26.03
CA GLU A 80 -18.54 -11.69 -26.30
C GLU A 80 -19.86 -11.52 -25.53
N ARG A 81 -19.82 -11.14 -24.26
CA ARG A 81 -21.00 -10.87 -23.44
C ARG A 81 -21.92 -9.83 -24.08
N PHE A 82 -21.35 -8.72 -24.55
CA PHE A 82 -22.12 -7.69 -25.27
C PHE A 82 -22.69 -8.20 -26.57
N CYS A 83 -21.93 -8.95 -27.36
CA CYS A 83 -22.39 -9.54 -28.61
C CYS A 83 -23.54 -10.53 -28.40
N SER A 84 -23.41 -11.40 -27.37
CA SER A 84 -24.45 -12.35 -26.99
C SER A 84 -25.71 -11.64 -26.49
N LEU A 85 -25.59 -10.60 -25.67
CA LEU A 85 -26.70 -9.78 -25.26
C LEU A 85 -27.46 -9.20 -26.46
N VAL A 86 -26.77 -8.55 -27.38
CA VAL A 86 -27.38 -7.96 -28.57
C VAL A 86 -28.09 -9.02 -29.40
N LYS A 87 -27.43 -10.13 -29.74
CA LYS A 87 -27.97 -11.21 -30.56
C LYS A 87 -29.21 -11.87 -29.95
N THR A 88 -29.27 -12.01 -28.64
CA THR A 88 -30.32 -12.82 -27.97
C THR A 88 -31.43 -11.99 -27.35
N ARG A 89 -31.13 -10.76 -26.90
CA ARG A 89 -32.07 -9.92 -26.16
C ARG A 89 -32.61 -8.73 -26.99
N PHE A 90 -31.78 -8.18 -27.90
CA PHE A 90 -32.16 -7.03 -28.71
C PHE A 90 -31.51 -7.08 -30.11
N PRO A 91 -31.87 -8.09 -30.93
CA PRO A 91 -31.30 -8.29 -32.30
C PRO A 91 -31.44 -7.08 -33.24
N GLU A 92 -32.46 -6.28 -33.01
CA GLU A 92 -32.75 -5.07 -33.81
C GLU A 92 -32.01 -3.83 -33.31
N CYS A 93 -31.11 -3.96 -32.34
CA CYS A 93 -30.30 -2.86 -31.79
C CYS A 93 -29.39 -2.26 -32.87
N GLU A 94 -29.45 -0.95 -33.04
CA GLU A 94 -28.61 -0.19 -33.99
C GLU A 94 -27.45 0.51 -33.26
N THR A 95 -27.73 1.14 -32.12
CA THR A 95 -26.76 1.94 -31.35
C THR A 95 -26.69 1.46 -29.90
N ILE A 96 -25.47 1.34 -29.41
CA ILE A 96 -25.18 0.98 -28.00
C ILE A 96 -24.52 2.17 -27.33
N VAL A 97 -25.02 2.52 -26.12
CA VAL A 97 -24.38 3.45 -25.20
C VAL A 97 -23.85 2.65 -24.01
N ARG A 98 -22.54 2.64 -23.81
CA ARG A 98 -21.86 1.81 -22.81
C ARG A 98 -21.31 2.63 -21.67
N ALA A 99 -21.47 2.13 -20.43
CA ALA A 99 -20.75 2.59 -19.24
C ALA A 99 -20.32 1.41 -18.35
N THR A 100 -19.50 1.70 -17.34
CA THR A 100 -19.06 0.72 -16.33
C THR A 100 -19.67 1.03 -14.96
N ALA A 101 -20.01 -0.01 -14.19
CA ALA A 101 -20.76 0.05 -12.95
C ALA A 101 -20.07 0.78 -11.78
N ASP A 102 -18.80 1.12 -11.93
CA ASP A 102 -17.97 1.79 -10.95
C ASP A 102 -17.91 3.32 -11.13
N ASN A 103 -18.79 3.87 -11.98
CA ASN A 103 -18.87 5.27 -12.34
C ASN A 103 -20.12 5.95 -11.75
N PRO A 104 -20.24 6.13 -10.41
CA PRO A 104 -21.44 6.68 -9.78
C PRO A 104 -21.72 8.14 -10.16
N PHE A 105 -20.72 8.86 -10.60
CA PHE A 105 -20.80 10.29 -10.97
C PHE A 105 -20.59 10.48 -12.47
N LEU A 106 -21.30 9.67 -13.24
CA LEU A 106 -21.34 9.80 -14.68
C LEU A 106 -22.08 11.09 -15.06
N PHE A 107 -21.53 11.84 -16.01
CA PHE A 107 -22.17 13.06 -16.53
C PHE A 107 -23.26 12.68 -17.53
N TYR A 108 -24.49 12.48 -17.05
CA TYR A 108 -25.59 12.06 -17.90
C TYR A 108 -25.91 13.08 -18.99
N GLU A 109 -25.68 14.38 -18.74
CA GLU A 109 -25.85 15.44 -19.74
C GLU A 109 -24.84 15.27 -20.90
N ALA A 110 -23.58 15.03 -20.58
CA ALA A 110 -22.56 14.74 -21.59
C ALA A 110 -22.84 13.41 -22.30
N ALA A 111 -23.38 12.42 -21.61
CA ALA A 111 -23.75 11.15 -22.20
C ALA A 111 -24.95 11.28 -23.17
N GLN A 112 -25.97 12.06 -22.83
CA GLN A 112 -27.07 12.42 -23.75
C GLN A 112 -26.53 13.10 -24.98
N LYS A 113 -25.65 14.09 -24.80
CA LYS A 113 -25.01 14.82 -25.92
C LYS A 113 -24.12 13.91 -26.76
N SER A 114 -23.44 12.91 -26.16
CA SER A 114 -22.67 11.93 -26.94
C SER A 114 -23.56 11.13 -27.88
N LEU A 115 -24.73 10.70 -27.43
CA LEU A 115 -25.70 10.00 -28.31
C LEU A 115 -26.23 10.92 -29.40
N GLU A 116 -26.61 12.16 -29.05
CA GLU A 116 -27.11 13.12 -30.02
C GLU A 116 -26.06 13.47 -31.11
N GLU A 117 -24.82 13.69 -30.72
CA GLU A 117 -23.72 13.97 -31.64
C GLU A 117 -23.46 12.78 -32.56
N PHE A 118 -23.48 11.57 -32.04
CA PHE A 118 -23.29 10.35 -32.78
C PHE A 118 -24.39 10.19 -33.84
N GLU A 119 -25.67 10.37 -33.50
CA GLU A 119 -26.81 10.18 -34.38
C GLU A 119 -26.92 11.29 -35.44
N LYS A 120 -26.68 12.54 -35.04
CA LYS A 120 -26.90 13.70 -35.93
C LYS A 120 -25.68 14.06 -36.77
N ASN A 121 -24.49 14.08 -36.15
CA ASN A 121 -23.30 14.66 -36.77
C ASN A 121 -22.29 13.61 -37.23
N PHE A 122 -22.33 12.41 -36.63
CA PHE A 122 -21.35 11.33 -36.85
C PHE A 122 -22.01 9.98 -37.12
N SER A 123 -23.17 9.98 -37.78
CA SER A 123 -23.95 8.77 -38.09
C SER A 123 -23.21 7.73 -38.93
N ASP A 124 -22.18 8.15 -39.68
CA ASP A 124 -21.29 7.29 -40.45
C ASP A 124 -20.14 6.68 -39.61
N ALA A 125 -19.88 7.18 -38.40
CA ALA A 125 -18.88 6.63 -37.52
C ALA A 125 -19.31 5.27 -36.93
N ASP A 126 -18.33 4.44 -36.56
CA ASP A 126 -18.54 3.17 -35.90
C ASP A 126 -18.48 3.32 -34.35
N TYR A 127 -17.74 4.33 -33.89
CA TYR A 127 -17.51 4.61 -32.48
C TYR A 127 -17.40 6.11 -32.21
N PHE A 128 -17.92 6.55 -31.08
CA PHE A 128 -17.84 7.94 -30.62
C PHE A 128 -17.65 8.01 -29.09
N THR A 129 -16.81 8.93 -28.64
CA THR A 129 -16.72 9.32 -27.24
C THR A 129 -16.21 10.75 -27.08
N PHE A 130 -16.59 11.43 -26.00
CA PHE A 130 -15.96 12.69 -25.59
C PHE A 130 -14.64 12.43 -24.84
N THR A 131 -13.62 13.21 -25.19
CA THR A 131 -12.34 13.28 -24.48
C THR A 131 -12.28 14.50 -23.58
N GLY A 132 -11.48 14.44 -22.50
CA GLY A 132 -11.30 15.56 -21.55
C GLY A 132 -12.37 15.65 -20.48
N LEU A 133 -13.27 14.70 -20.39
CA LEU A 133 -14.14 14.52 -19.21
C LEU A 133 -13.32 13.99 -18.03
N PRO A 134 -13.78 14.17 -16.77
CA PRO A 134 -13.22 13.45 -15.64
C PRO A 134 -13.17 11.94 -15.89
N HIS A 135 -12.11 11.29 -15.46
CA HIS A 135 -12.00 9.84 -15.61
C HIS A 135 -13.13 9.12 -14.84
N GLY A 136 -14.02 8.45 -15.58
CA GLY A 136 -15.22 7.80 -15.07
C GLY A 136 -16.51 8.60 -15.22
N SER A 137 -16.51 9.74 -15.94
CA SER A 137 -17.74 10.51 -16.18
C SER A 137 -18.32 10.34 -17.58
N GLY A 138 -17.56 9.76 -18.51
CA GLY A 138 -17.96 9.60 -19.91
C GLY A 138 -18.61 8.26 -20.21
N VAL A 139 -19.16 8.19 -21.43
CA VAL A 139 -19.71 6.99 -22.05
C VAL A 139 -19.07 6.74 -23.38
N GLU A 140 -19.22 5.53 -23.89
CA GLU A 140 -18.86 5.14 -25.25
C GLU A 140 -20.15 4.90 -26.04
N VAL A 141 -20.22 5.41 -27.26
CA VAL A 141 -21.36 5.22 -28.18
C VAL A 141 -20.84 4.53 -29.44
N PHE A 142 -21.46 3.44 -29.84
CA PHE A 142 -21.05 2.70 -31.04
C PHE A 142 -22.17 1.91 -31.69
N LYS A 143 -22.01 1.59 -32.99
CA LYS A 143 -22.95 0.76 -33.72
C LYS A 143 -22.92 -0.69 -33.26
N ALA A 144 -24.07 -1.29 -33.05
CA ALA A 144 -24.16 -2.71 -32.70
C ALA A 144 -23.56 -3.62 -33.81
N ALA A 145 -23.79 -3.29 -35.07
CA ALA A 145 -23.23 -4.02 -36.22
C ALA A 145 -21.68 -3.97 -36.22
N SER A 146 -21.10 -2.81 -35.89
CA SER A 146 -19.65 -2.62 -35.84
C SER A 146 -19.03 -3.42 -34.69
N LEU A 147 -19.71 -3.48 -33.52
CA LEU A 147 -19.28 -4.31 -32.39
C LEU A 147 -19.27 -5.81 -32.75
N LEU A 148 -20.33 -6.29 -33.42
CA LEU A 148 -20.41 -7.69 -33.85
C LEU A 148 -19.30 -8.04 -34.86
N ARG A 149 -18.97 -7.10 -35.77
CA ARG A 149 -17.85 -7.24 -36.69
C ARG A 149 -16.50 -7.22 -35.99
N ALA A 150 -16.29 -6.33 -35.00
CA ALA A 150 -15.06 -6.24 -34.25
C ALA A 150 -14.77 -7.54 -33.50
N ALA A 151 -15.75 -8.13 -32.86
CA ALA A 151 -15.61 -9.41 -32.15
C ALA A 151 -15.23 -10.59 -33.08
N ALA A 152 -15.53 -10.48 -34.39
CA ALA A 152 -15.12 -11.49 -35.37
C ALA A 152 -13.71 -11.25 -35.96
N LEU A 153 -13.13 -10.06 -35.72
CA LEU A 153 -11.85 -9.64 -36.31
C LEU A 153 -10.69 -9.62 -35.32
N THR A 154 -10.97 -9.54 -33.99
CA THR A 154 -9.92 -9.46 -32.99
C THR A 154 -9.78 -10.73 -32.16
N ASP A 155 -8.52 -11.15 -31.95
CA ASP A 155 -8.14 -12.20 -30.98
C ASP A 155 -7.41 -11.59 -29.77
N SER A 156 -7.37 -10.26 -29.66
CA SER A 156 -6.66 -9.55 -28.59
C SER A 156 -7.39 -9.71 -27.26
N PRO A 157 -6.78 -10.29 -26.21
CA PRO A 157 -7.39 -10.38 -24.89
C PRO A 157 -7.76 -9.01 -24.30
N TYR A 158 -7.02 -7.97 -24.66
CA TYR A 158 -7.30 -6.60 -24.23
C TYR A 158 -8.60 -6.05 -24.82
N ASP A 159 -8.85 -6.31 -26.10
CA ASP A 159 -10.08 -5.90 -26.77
C ASP A 159 -11.29 -6.67 -26.23
N HIS A 160 -11.10 -7.95 -25.94
CA HIS A 160 -12.14 -8.80 -25.33
C HIS A 160 -12.50 -8.36 -23.91
N GLU A 161 -11.54 -7.85 -23.12
CA GLU A 161 -11.82 -7.35 -21.78
C GLU A 161 -12.44 -5.94 -21.76
N HIS A 162 -12.01 -5.03 -22.68
CA HIS A 162 -12.33 -3.60 -22.57
C HIS A 162 -13.39 -3.10 -23.56
N VAL A 163 -13.80 -3.89 -24.55
CA VAL A 163 -14.83 -3.61 -25.56
C VAL A 163 -14.47 -2.47 -26.51
N GLY A 164 -14.42 -1.21 -26.04
CA GLY A 164 -14.12 -0.04 -26.86
C GLY A 164 -12.83 -0.14 -27.70
N PRO A 165 -11.71 -0.67 -27.14
CA PRO A 165 -10.48 -0.88 -27.89
C PRO A 165 -10.64 -1.71 -29.16
N SER A 166 -11.57 -2.66 -29.20
CA SER A 166 -11.86 -3.47 -30.39
C SER A 166 -12.32 -2.62 -31.60
N LEU A 167 -12.72 -1.38 -31.35
CA LEU A 167 -13.14 -0.42 -32.40
C LEU A 167 -12.07 0.67 -32.58
N TYR A 168 -11.72 1.42 -31.56
CA TYR A 168 -10.85 2.59 -31.71
C TYR A 168 -9.36 2.29 -31.91
N ASN A 169 -8.89 1.11 -31.54
CA ASN A 169 -7.51 0.69 -31.83
C ASN A 169 -7.32 0.08 -33.20
N HIS A 170 -8.40 -0.08 -33.97
CA HIS A 170 -8.40 -0.68 -35.30
C HIS A 170 -8.91 0.32 -36.36
N PRO A 171 -8.23 1.46 -36.56
CA PRO A 171 -8.67 2.51 -37.50
C PRO A 171 -8.70 2.05 -38.97
N GLU A 172 -8.02 0.95 -39.28
CA GLU A 172 -8.04 0.32 -40.59
C GLU A 172 -9.41 -0.34 -40.90
N ASN A 173 -10.18 -0.67 -39.88
CA ASN A 173 -11.47 -1.37 -40.01
C ASN A 173 -12.65 -0.51 -39.53
N PHE A 174 -12.44 0.46 -38.64
CA PHE A 174 -13.49 1.20 -37.95
C PHE A 174 -13.22 2.70 -37.91
N LYS A 175 -14.24 3.49 -38.13
CA LYS A 175 -14.20 4.96 -38.01
C LYS A 175 -14.53 5.35 -36.58
N ALA A 176 -13.50 5.68 -35.78
CA ALA A 176 -13.67 6.13 -34.42
C ALA A 176 -13.54 7.67 -34.34
N ILE A 177 -14.47 8.33 -33.66
CA ILE A 177 -14.48 9.77 -33.40
C ILE A 177 -14.22 10.02 -31.89
N LEU A 178 -13.10 10.65 -31.59
CA LEU A 178 -12.74 11.11 -30.26
C LEU A 178 -12.82 12.64 -30.21
N LYS A 179 -13.98 13.18 -29.81
CA LYS A 179 -14.26 14.63 -29.84
C LYS A 179 -13.92 15.23 -28.46
N LYS A 180 -13.26 16.39 -28.42
CA LYS A 180 -13.07 17.14 -27.20
C LYS A 180 -14.43 17.55 -26.62
N ALA A 181 -14.66 17.31 -25.34
CA ALA A 181 -15.87 17.73 -24.65
C ALA A 181 -15.99 19.27 -24.58
N ASP A 182 -17.21 19.74 -24.45
CA ASP A 182 -17.46 21.16 -24.26
C ASP A 182 -16.88 21.64 -22.92
N GLU A 183 -16.62 22.95 -22.84
CA GLU A 183 -15.94 23.56 -21.69
C GLU A 183 -16.66 23.29 -20.36
N GLU A 184 -17.98 23.23 -20.36
CA GLU A 184 -18.79 22.94 -19.18
C GLU A 184 -18.57 21.54 -18.57
N PHE A 185 -18.06 20.60 -19.34
CA PHE A 185 -17.77 19.21 -18.93
C PHE A 185 -16.26 18.93 -18.87
N PHE A 186 -15.43 19.85 -19.38
CA PHE A 186 -14.01 19.61 -19.56
C PHE A 186 -13.22 19.73 -18.27
N ALA A 187 -12.80 18.59 -17.71
CA ALA A 187 -11.97 18.53 -16.49
C ALA A 187 -11.11 17.23 -16.47
N PRO A 188 -10.13 17.11 -17.40
CA PRO A 188 -9.35 15.87 -17.60
C PRO A 188 -8.50 15.43 -16.41
N ASP A 189 -8.17 16.37 -15.50
CA ASP A 189 -7.36 16.10 -14.31
C ASP A 189 -8.19 15.53 -13.15
N LEU A 190 -9.51 15.51 -13.27
CA LEU A 190 -10.40 14.98 -12.27
C LEU A 190 -10.68 13.49 -12.49
N ARG A 191 -11.00 12.80 -11.40
CA ARG A 191 -11.34 11.39 -11.39
C ARG A 191 -12.59 11.16 -10.55
N THR A 192 -13.62 10.58 -11.17
CA THR A 192 -14.93 10.30 -10.53
C THR A 192 -15.25 8.80 -10.40
N THR A 193 -14.51 7.94 -11.10
CA THR A 193 -14.64 6.48 -10.96
C THR A 193 -14.20 5.97 -9.59
N ILE A 194 -14.74 4.82 -9.17
CA ILE A 194 -14.36 4.12 -7.92
C ILE A 194 -13.59 2.85 -8.27
N ASP A 195 -12.25 2.92 -8.17
CA ASP A 195 -11.38 1.77 -8.38
C ASP A 195 -10.73 1.26 -7.10
N ILE A 196 -10.42 2.15 -6.19
CA ILE A 196 -9.72 1.87 -4.93
C ILE A 196 -10.47 2.51 -3.75
N PHE A 197 -10.08 2.17 -2.54
CA PHE A 197 -10.79 2.66 -1.34
C PHE A 197 -10.78 4.18 -1.18
N SER A 198 -9.73 4.88 -1.63
CA SER A 198 -9.70 6.35 -1.60
C SER A 198 -10.69 6.99 -2.58
N ASP A 199 -10.90 6.36 -3.74
CA ASP A 199 -11.93 6.82 -4.67
C ASP A 199 -13.32 6.72 -4.03
N PHE A 200 -13.56 5.61 -3.33
CA PHE A 200 -14.82 5.42 -2.59
C PHE A 200 -15.00 6.46 -1.47
N LYS A 201 -13.93 6.75 -0.69
CA LYS A 201 -13.99 7.83 0.31
C LYS A 201 -14.24 9.20 -0.32
N ARG A 202 -13.60 9.51 -1.44
CA ARG A 202 -13.86 10.74 -2.20
C ARG A 202 -15.30 10.79 -2.66
N ALA A 203 -15.84 9.69 -3.18
CA ALA A 203 -17.24 9.59 -3.58
C ALA A 203 -18.19 9.86 -2.41
N GLN A 204 -17.91 9.33 -1.23
CA GLN A 204 -18.69 9.63 -0.02
C GLN A 204 -18.66 11.12 0.33
N LYS A 205 -17.52 11.79 0.23
CA LYS A 205 -17.39 13.23 0.46
C LYS A 205 -18.19 14.05 -0.57
N ILE A 206 -18.13 13.66 -1.85
CA ILE A 206 -18.93 14.29 -2.91
C ILE A 206 -20.43 14.20 -2.56
N VAL A 207 -20.92 13.01 -2.24
CA VAL A 207 -22.32 12.81 -1.84
C VAL A 207 -22.67 13.64 -0.61
N GLN A 208 -21.84 13.63 0.42
CA GLN A 208 -22.05 14.42 1.63
C GLN A 208 -22.12 15.92 1.34
N LYS A 209 -21.25 16.42 0.47
CA LYS A 209 -21.19 17.83 0.10
C LYS A 209 -22.43 18.28 -0.67
N ILE A 210 -22.87 17.51 -1.67
CA ILE A 210 -24.00 17.87 -2.53
C ILE A 210 -25.32 17.65 -1.78
N SER A 211 -25.48 16.48 -1.13
CA SER A 211 -26.79 16.12 -0.61
C SER A 211 -27.19 16.85 0.66
N GLY A 212 -26.21 17.34 1.46
CA GLY A 212 -26.54 17.83 2.79
C GLY A 212 -27.49 16.90 3.55
N GLY A 213 -27.60 15.63 3.08
CA GLY A 213 -28.48 14.59 3.55
C GLY A 213 -29.84 14.49 2.85
N LYS A 214 -30.15 15.26 1.78
CA LYS A 214 -31.55 15.32 1.25
C LYS A 214 -31.75 15.22 -0.27
N LYS A 215 -30.70 15.24 -1.11
CA LYS A 215 -30.88 15.21 -2.59
C LYS A 215 -30.76 13.81 -3.16
N THR A 216 -31.72 13.46 -4.02
CA THR A 216 -31.75 12.19 -4.73
C THR A 216 -30.80 12.19 -5.92
N ARG A 217 -30.22 11.04 -6.23
CA ARG A 217 -29.40 10.76 -7.41
C ARG A 217 -30.22 10.77 -8.71
N PRO A 218 -29.63 10.97 -9.90
CA PRO A 218 -28.22 11.31 -10.13
C PRO A 218 -27.98 12.81 -9.94
N TYR A 219 -26.68 13.19 -9.70
CA TYR A 219 -26.26 14.57 -9.68
C TYR A 219 -25.89 15.06 -11.09
N SER A 220 -26.06 16.35 -11.33
CA SER A 220 -25.62 17.00 -12.57
C SER A 220 -24.08 17.12 -12.65
N ALA A 221 -23.56 17.28 -13.85
CA ALA A 221 -22.15 17.51 -14.08
C ALA A 221 -21.62 18.72 -13.28
N GLN A 222 -22.36 19.83 -13.27
CA GLN A 222 -21.99 21.04 -12.53
C GLN A 222 -21.96 20.82 -11.01
N GLU A 223 -22.91 20.07 -10.44
CA GLU A 223 -22.90 19.74 -9.02
C GLU A 223 -21.69 18.87 -8.65
N ILE A 224 -21.34 17.90 -9.49
CA ILE A 224 -20.18 17.02 -9.29
C ILE A 224 -18.89 17.82 -9.39
N LEU A 225 -18.74 18.64 -10.44
CA LEU A 225 -17.55 19.48 -10.64
C LEU A 225 -17.38 20.48 -9.50
N GLY A 226 -18.43 21.20 -9.12
CA GLY A 226 -18.40 22.13 -7.99
C GLY A 226 -18.05 21.45 -6.67
N ALA A 227 -18.54 20.23 -6.43
CA ALA A 227 -18.16 19.47 -5.25
C ALA A 227 -16.69 19.00 -5.30
N CYS A 228 -16.19 18.65 -6.48
CA CYS A 228 -14.78 18.24 -6.65
C CYS A 228 -13.80 19.40 -6.44
N GLU A 229 -14.19 20.65 -6.65
CA GLU A 229 -13.38 21.83 -6.38
C GLU A 229 -13.24 22.12 -4.89
N ASP A 230 -14.20 21.67 -4.06
CA ASP A 230 -14.21 21.91 -2.64
C ASP A 230 -13.00 21.21 -1.95
N ALA A 231 -12.31 21.95 -1.09
CA ALA A 231 -11.18 21.45 -0.32
C ALA A 231 -11.55 20.25 0.57
N PHE A 232 -12.81 20.12 1.00
CA PHE A 232 -13.33 18.99 1.77
C PHE A 232 -13.33 17.69 0.96
N VAL A 233 -13.57 17.76 -0.33
CA VAL A 233 -13.61 16.59 -1.23
C VAL A 233 -12.21 16.18 -1.67
N LYS A 234 -11.26 17.12 -1.78
CA LYS A 234 -9.85 16.83 -2.07
C LYS A 234 -9.24 15.98 -0.95
N LYS A 235 -8.18 15.22 -1.27
CA LYS A 235 -7.45 14.47 -0.24
C LYS A 235 -6.91 15.43 0.81
N ASN A 236 -7.19 15.16 2.08
CA ASN A 236 -6.72 15.97 3.17
C ASN A 236 -5.28 15.56 3.53
N VAL A 237 -4.32 16.22 2.95
CA VAL A 237 -2.90 16.04 3.26
C VAL A 237 -2.42 17.25 4.06
N LEU A 238 -1.85 16.98 5.24
CA LEU A 238 -1.28 17.97 6.12
C LEU A 238 0.24 17.86 6.09
N PHE A 239 0.92 18.93 5.76
CA PHE A 239 2.36 19.07 5.88
C PHE A 239 2.72 19.77 7.19
N VAL A 240 3.68 19.22 7.92
CA VAL A 240 4.17 19.76 9.20
C VAL A 240 5.67 19.96 9.09
N PRO A 241 6.13 21.14 8.61
CA PRO A 241 7.55 21.45 8.50
C PRO A 241 8.17 21.85 9.84
N SER A 242 9.47 21.68 9.98
CA SER A 242 10.27 22.36 11.00
C SER A 242 10.46 23.83 10.61
N VAL A 243 10.14 24.74 11.53
CA VAL A 243 10.23 26.21 11.34
C VAL A 243 11.00 26.86 12.49
N ARG A 244 11.90 26.14 13.15
CA ARG A 244 12.67 26.63 14.29
C ARG A 244 13.90 27.39 13.84
N ALA A 245 14.22 28.47 14.55
CA ALA A 245 15.42 29.27 14.32
C ALA A 245 16.69 28.41 14.26
N GLY A 246 17.61 28.73 13.34
CA GLY A 246 18.87 28.01 13.16
C GLY A 246 18.80 26.71 12.37
N ARG A 247 17.60 26.27 11.95
CA ARG A 247 17.44 25.02 11.17
C ARG A 247 17.29 25.20 9.66
N GLY A 248 17.40 26.46 9.18
CA GLY A 248 17.21 26.78 7.76
C GLY A 248 15.76 26.65 7.31
N THR A 249 15.46 27.18 6.14
CA THR A 249 14.11 27.31 5.59
C THR A 249 13.74 26.19 4.62
N GLY A 250 14.63 25.22 4.38
CA GLY A 250 14.46 24.15 3.38
C GLY A 250 13.26 23.27 3.64
N HIS A 251 12.98 22.90 4.90
CA HIS A 251 11.83 22.09 5.30
C HIS A 251 10.50 22.82 5.00
N LEU A 252 10.41 24.09 5.37
CA LEU A 252 9.23 24.92 5.13
C LEU A 252 8.97 25.08 3.62
N ARG A 253 9.99 25.48 2.85
CA ARG A 253 9.87 25.67 1.39
C ARG A 253 9.43 24.39 0.70
N ARG A 254 10.03 23.24 1.04
CA ARG A 254 9.64 21.93 0.51
C ARG A 254 8.17 21.61 0.79
N CYS A 255 7.71 21.80 2.01
CA CYS A 255 6.32 21.54 2.39
C CYS A 255 5.34 22.49 1.67
N LEU A 256 5.68 23.78 1.50
CA LEU A 256 4.87 24.72 0.75
C LEU A 256 4.76 24.38 -0.73
N ASP A 257 5.88 24.01 -1.37
CA ASP A 257 5.91 23.57 -2.77
C ASP A 257 5.05 22.31 -2.99
N LEU A 258 5.15 21.35 -2.07
CA LEU A 258 4.35 20.13 -2.13
C LEU A 258 2.86 20.41 -1.87
N ALA A 259 2.54 21.24 -0.86
CA ALA A 259 1.16 21.61 -0.55
C ALA A 259 0.49 22.33 -1.73
N LYS A 260 1.20 23.23 -2.39
CA LYS A 260 0.73 23.88 -3.63
C LYS A 260 0.45 22.84 -4.72
N LYS A 261 1.40 21.93 -4.95
CA LYS A 261 1.34 20.94 -6.04
C LYS A 261 0.17 19.97 -5.91
N ILE A 262 -0.18 19.55 -4.68
CA ILE A 262 -1.21 18.54 -4.44
C ILE A 262 -2.49 19.09 -3.81
N GLY A 263 -2.57 20.38 -3.55
CA GLY A 263 -3.70 21.01 -2.85
C GLY A 263 -3.77 20.65 -1.36
N GLY A 264 -2.63 20.43 -0.70
CA GLY A 264 -2.55 20.09 0.72
C GLY A 264 -2.52 21.32 1.62
N PHE A 265 -2.53 21.10 2.94
CA PHE A 265 -2.47 22.11 3.99
C PHE A 265 -1.08 22.12 4.64
N VAL A 266 -0.65 23.24 5.17
CA VAL A 266 0.62 23.37 5.89
C VAL A 266 0.35 23.90 7.29
N TYR A 267 0.81 23.19 8.31
CA TYR A 267 0.72 23.59 9.70
C TYR A 267 2.02 24.23 10.16
N ILE A 268 1.93 25.45 10.68
CA ILE A 268 3.08 26.23 11.18
C ILE A 268 3.07 26.19 12.71
N GLU A 269 4.15 25.71 13.34
CA GLU A 269 4.31 25.68 14.81
C GLU A 269 4.26 27.08 15.41
N SER A 270 3.74 27.21 16.66
CA SER A 270 3.56 28.50 17.36
C SER A 270 4.87 29.22 17.73
N ASN A 271 5.95 28.45 17.90
CA ASN A 271 7.28 28.95 18.29
C ASN A 271 8.21 29.23 17.10
N SER A 272 7.64 29.46 15.89
CA SER A 272 8.40 29.84 14.71
C SER A 272 9.01 31.22 14.92
N ASP A 273 10.25 31.39 14.43
CA ASP A 273 10.86 32.73 14.33
C ASP A 273 10.13 33.48 13.20
N LEU A 274 9.10 34.23 13.60
CA LEU A 274 8.00 34.65 12.75
C LEU A 274 8.43 35.52 11.54
N LYS A 275 9.46 36.36 11.67
CA LYS A 275 9.82 37.31 10.59
C LYS A 275 10.31 36.63 9.31
N GLU A 276 11.26 35.69 9.41
CA GLU A 276 11.78 34.97 8.25
C GLU A 276 10.74 33.99 7.69
N CYS A 277 9.93 33.37 8.57
CA CYS A 277 8.85 32.50 8.20
C CYS A 277 7.74 33.24 7.46
N ASP A 278 7.33 34.42 7.92
CA ASP A 278 6.25 35.21 7.32
C ASP A 278 6.59 35.63 5.89
N ALA A 279 7.81 36.09 5.63
CA ALA A 279 8.23 36.45 4.28
C ALA A 279 8.18 35.26 3.30
N ILE A 280 8.54 34.06 3.76
CA ILE A 280 8.44 32.84 2.93
C ILE A 280 7.00 32.44 2.66
N LEU A 281 6.12 32.62 3.64
CA LEU A 281 4.69 32.30 3.50
C LEU A 281 4.02 33.30 2.53
N GLU A 282 4.35 34.60 2.63
CA GLU A 282 3.89 35.63 1.69
C GLU A 282 4.34 35.30 0.27
N GLU A 283 5.63 35.00 0.08
CA GLU A 283 6.16 34.54 -1.21
C GLU A 283 5.42 33.32 -1.76
N ALA A 284 5.09 32.35 -0.90
CA ALA A 284 4.34 31.15 -1.34
C ALA A 284 2.92 31.47 -1.78
N VAL A 285 2.25 32.42 -1.11
CA VAL A 285 0.91 32.92 -1.47
C VAL A 285 0.96 33.66 -2.81
N GLU A 286 1.93 34.58 -2.98
CA GLU A 286 2.14 35.28 -4.26
C GLU A 286 2.40 34.32 -5.42
N ARG A 287 3.07 33.23 -5.15
CA ARG A 287 3.29 32.13 -6.12
C ARG A 287 2.10 31.22 -6.33
N GLY A 288 0.96 31.45 -5.67
CA GLY A 288 -0.33 30.80 -5.88
C GLY A 288 -0.68 29.66 -4.91
N LEU A 289 -0.07 29.62 -3.71
CA LEU A 289 -0.62 28.88 -2.58
C LEU A 289 -1.76 29.70 -1.98
N ASN A 290 -2.89 29.07 -1.67
CA ASN A 290 -4.01 29.78 -1.08
C ASN A 290 -3.79 29.96 0.43
N GLU A 291 -4.08 31.16 0.97
CA GLU A 291 -3.90 31.47 2.40
C GLU A 291 -4.63 30.51 3.33
N PHE A 292 -5.82 30.03 2.96
CA PHE A 292 -6.58 29.08 3.77
C PHE A 292 -5.89 27.72 3.91
N GLN A 293 -4.91 27.40 3.08
CA GLN A 293 -4.11 26.16 3.20
C GLN A 293 -3.04 26.28 4.31
N ILE A 294 -2.82 27.46 4.86
CA ILE A 294 -1.85 27.71 5.93
C ILE A 294 -2.57 27.73 7.28
N ILE A 295 -2.32 26.71 8.11
CA ILE A 295 -2.89 26.59 9.44
C ILE A 295 -1.90 27.15 10.46
N ARG A 296 -2.28 28.24 11.15
CA ARG A 296 -1.48 28.84 12.22
C ARG A 296 -2.20 28.65 13.56
N PRO A 297 -1.55 28.12 14.62
CA PRO A 297 -2.11 28.10 15.96
C PRO A 297 -2.26 29.51 16.54
N ALA A 298 -3.11 29.66 17.56
CA ALA A 298 -3.18 30.89 18.33
C ALA A 298 -1.86 31.12 19.08
N LYS A 299 -1.49 32.39 19.30
CA LYS A 299 -0.19 32.77 19.89
C LYS A 299 0.17 32.10 21.23
N ASN A 300 -0.81 31.58 21.96
CA ASN A 300 -0.64 30.93 23.26
C ASN A 300 -1.01 29.43 23.27
N ALA A 301 -1.05 28.77 22.11
CA ALA A 301 -1.36 27.34 22.02
C ALA A 301 -0.09 26.49 22.08
N ASP A 302 -0.23 25.26 22.58
CA ASP A 302 0.83 24.25 22.48
C ASP A 302 1.29 24.10 21.03
N ASP A 303 2.54 23.74 20.81
CA ASP A 303 3.22 23.60 19.51
C ASP A 303 2.43 22.78 18.48
N PHE A 304 1.57 21.87 18.93
CA PHE A 304 0.66 21.08 18.08
C PHE A 304 -0.78 21.22 18.58
N SER A 305 -1.44 22.29 18.20
CA SER A 305 -2.88 22.45 18.48
C SER A 305 -3.71 21.51 17.62
N ILE A 306 -4.01 20.34 18.17
CA ILE A 306 -4.85 19.31 17.54
C ILE A 306 -6.21 19.89 17.15
N GLU A 307 -6.80 20.76 18.02
CA GLU A 307 -8.10 21.38 17.75
C GLU A 307 -8.10 22.23 16.48
N LYS A 308 -7.05 22.99 16.21
CA LYS A 308 -6.94 23.77 14.96
C LYS A 308 -6.73 22.92 13.73
N MET A 309 -5.94 21.84 13.82
CA MET A 309 -5.79 20.91 12.72
C MET A 309 -7.12 20.20 12.41
N LEU A 310 -7.88 19.82 13.44
CA LEU A 310 -9.21 19.22 13.29
C LEU A 310 -10.25 20.20 12.75
N ALA A 311 -10.16 21.49 13.05
CA ALA A 311 -11.08 22.51 12.53
C ALA A 311 -11.06 22.61 10.99
N HIS A 312 -9.94 22.29 10.34
CA HIS A 312 -9.81 22.31 8.88
C HIS A 312 -10.26 21.00 8.25
N SER A 313 -10.17 19.87 8.96
CA SER A 313 -10.64 18.56 8.53
C SER A 313 -10.93 17.67 9.71
N ALA A 314 -12.07 16.99 9.70
CA ALA A 314 -12.41 16.01 10.72
C ALA A 314 -11.43 14.83 10.75
N THR A 315 -10.83 14.49 9.60
CA THR A 315 -9.80 13.44 9.46
C THR A 315 -8.78 13.83 8.39
N TRP A 316 -7.51 13.52 8.64
CA TRP A 316 -6.43 13.65 7.66
C TRP A 316 -6.19 12.29 7.01
N ASP A 317 -6.15 12.24 5.67
CA ASP A 317 -5.79 11.01 4.96
C ASP A 317 -4.30 10.73 5.12
N LEU A 318 -3.48 11.79 5.08
CA LEU A 318 -2.04 11.71 5.24
C LEU A 318 -1.49 12.94 5.98
N ILE A 319 -0.57 12.72 6.89
CA ILE A 319 0.24 13.75 7.52
C ILE A 319 1.69 13.50 7.13
N VAL A 320 2.33 14.54 6.59
CA VAL A 320 3.73 14.52 6.17
C VAL A 320 4.52 15.39 7.13
N ALA A 321 5.29 14.79 8.02
CA ALA A 321 6.12 15.45 9.00
C ALA A 321 7.55 15.62 8.46
N ASP A 322 7.99 16.85 8.31
CA ASP A 322 9.33 17.24 7.85
C ASP A 322 10.03 18.02 8.96
N LEU A 323 10.35 17.31 10.06
CA LEU A 323 10.72 17.91 11.35
C LEU A 323 12.22 17.92 11.64
N PHE A 324 13.05 17.45 10.72
CA PHE A 324 14.51 17.30 10.91
C PHE A 324 14.87 16.33 12.05
N LYS A 325 14.34 16.54 13.25
CA LYS A 325 14.54 15.69 14.43
C LYS A 325 13.28 15.70 15.27
N SER A 326 12.46 14.68 15.11
CA SER A 326 11.19 14.56 15.82
C SER A 326 11.34 13.99 17.23
N GLU A 327 10.35 14.27 18.07
CA GLU A 327 10.13 13.59 19.34
C GLU A 327 9.01 12.55 19.21
N LYS A 328 9.13 11.46 19.93
CA LYS A 328 8.14 10.38 19.89
C LYS A 328 6.73 10.84 20.25
N SER A 329 6.62 11.69 21.28
CA SER A 329 5.33 12.27 21.74
C SER A 329 4.66 13.10 20.65
N GLN A 330 5.44 13.91 19.94
CA GLN A 330 5.01 14.74 18.83
C GLN A 330 4.45 13.89 17.68
N LEU A 331 5.21 12.88 17.24
CA LEU A 331 4.74 11.97 16.20
C LEU A 331 3.55 11.12 16.62
N GLN A 332 3.42 10.76 17.91
CA GLN A 332 2.23 10.06 18.40
C GLN A 332 0.97 10.91 18.32
N LYS A 333 1.05 12.20 18.64
CA LYS A 333 -0.07 13.15 18.45
C LYS A 333 -0.48 13.25 16.98
N LEU A 334 0.48 13.42 16.08
CA LEU A 334 0.22 13.46 14.63
C LEU A 334 -0.35 12.14 14.10
N SER A 335 0.21 11.01 14.51
CA SER A 335 -0.26 9.68 14.09
C SER A 335 -1.68 9.36 14.56
N ALA A 336 -2.18 10.04 15.59
CA ALA A 336 -3.57 9.91 16.03
C ALA A 336 -4.57 10.57 15.07
N LEU A 337 -4.13 11.54 14.27
CA LEU A 337 -4.96 12.30 13.34
C LEU A 337 -5.10 11.61 11.96
N GLY A 338 -4.16 10.78 11.56
CA GLY A 338 -4.17 10.11 10.25
C GLY A 338 -2.96 9.21 10.02
N SER A 339 -2.76 8.76 8.78
CA SER A 339 -1.53 8.08 8.39
C SER A 339 -0.36 9.06 8.44
N LEU A 340 0.77 8.65 9.01
CA LEU A 340 1.91 9.54 9.26
C LEU A 340 3.15 9.11 8.47
N CYS A 341 3.58 9.97 7.55
CA CYS A 341 4.88 9.87 6.88
C CYS A 341 5.86 10.86 7.52
N SER A 342 7.06 10.42 7.90
CA SER A 342 8.15 11.32 8.31
C SER A 342 9.25 11.32 7.24
N ILE A 343 9.80 12.53 6.95
CA ILE A 343 10.80 12.73 5.90
C ILE A 343 12.14 13.06 6.56
N ASP A 344 13.22 12.40 6.11
CA ASP A 344 14.62 12.66 6.54
C ASP A 344 14.76 12.83 8.07
N ASP A 345 14.02 12.06 8.86
CA ASP A 345 13.90 12.26 10.30
C ASP A 345 15.08 11.68 11.08
N GLY A 346 15.86 12.55 11.71
CA GLY A 346 16.99 12.19 12.57
C GLY A 346 16.62 11.89 14.03
N GLY A 347 15.34 12.00 14.40
CA GLY A 347 14.83 11.86 15.76
C GLY A 347 14.24 10.49 16.11
N GLU A 348 13.26 10.51 17.01
CA GLU A 348 12.57 9.30 17.53
C GLU A 348 11.39 8.90 16.61
N CYS A 349 11.68 8.57 15.35
CA CYS A 349 10.71 8.32 14.29
C CYS A 349 9.95 6.98 14.39
N ASP A 350 10.04 6.27 15.52
CA ASP A 350 9.34 4.99 15.73
C ASP A 350 7.81 5.11 15.61
N ALA A 351 7.23 6.27 15.92
CA ALA A 351 5.79 6.48 15.81
C ALA A 351 5.30 6.73 14.37
N ALA A 352 6.18 7.09 13.43
CA ALA A 352 5.83 7.26 12.02
C ALA A 352 5.40 5.94 11.38
N ASP A 353 4.31 5.97 10.61
CA ASP A 353 3.78 4.81 9.91
C ASP A 353 4.64 4.49 8.67
N PHE A 354 5.12 5.52 7.99
CA PHE A 354 6.03 5.42 6.86
C PHE A 354 7.22 6.37 7.07
N LEU A 355 8.40 5.97 6.64
CA LEU A 355 9.61 6.75 6.74
C LEU A 355 10.26 6.86 5.36
N LEU A 356 10.37 8.10 4.87
CA LEU A 356 10.94 8.44 3.57
C LEU A 356 12.27 9.17 3.79
N ASP A 357 13.36 8.61 3.28
CA ASP A 357 14.64 9.32 3.22
C ASP A 357 14.94 9.77 1.80
N ILE A 358 15.10 11.06 1.62
CA ILE A 358 15.55 11.69 0.38
C ILE A 358 17.09 11.82 0.41
N ILE A 359 17.62 12.15 1.58
CA ILE A 359 19.06 12.16 1.81
C ILE A 359 19.54 10.74 2.03
N PRO A 360 20.33 10.15 1.13
CA PRO A 360 20.77 8.78 1.26
C PRO A 360 21.51 8.52 2.57
N SER A 361 21.14 7.43 3.24
CA SER A 361 21.74 6.98 4.51
C SER A 361 21.78 8.04 5.61
N TYR A 362 20.83 8.97 5.63
CA TYR A 362 20.75 10.07 6.58
C TYR A 362 20.91 9.64 8.04
N ASN A 363 20.32 8.50 8.40
CA ASN A 363 20.43 7.94 9.73
C ASN A 363 20.73 6.44 9.69
N LEU A 364 21.98 6.04 9.89
CA LEU A 364 22.43 4.65 9.86
C LEU A 364 21.88 3.76 10.98
N ARG A 365 21.24 4.34 12.01
CA ARG A 365 20.66 3.57 13.14
C ARG A 365 19.27 3.01 12.84
N ARG A 366 18.67 3.43 11.75
CA ARG A 366 17.33 3.01 11.33
C ARG A 366 17.27 2.78 9.83
N ALA A 367 16.38 1.89 9.39
CA ALA A 367 16.06 1.72 7.98
C ALA A 367 14.77 2.51 7.65
N PRO A 368 14.74 3.31 6.56
CA PRO A 368 13.51 3.89 6.04
C PRO A 368 12.64 2.81 5.35
N ASN A 369 11.38 3.15 5.06
CA ASN A 369 10.59 2.38 4.13
C ASN A 369 11.09 2.59 2.70
N LEU A 370 11.34 3.83 2.33
CA LEU A 370 11.81 4.21 1.01
C LEU A 370 12.98 5.20 1.13
N GLN A 371 14.03 4.97 0.36
CA GLN A 371 15.11 5.91 0.13
C GLN A 371 15.07 6.33 -1.34
N ASN A 372 14.79 7.60 -1.62
CA ASN A 372 14.65 8.07 -2.99
C ASN A 372 15.28 9.47 -3.22
N PRO A 373 16.58 9.53 -3.53
CA PRO A 373 17.28 10.79 -3.83
C PRO A 373 16.76 11.52 -5.07
N ALA A 374 16.06 10.84 -5.97
CA ALA A 374 15.47 11.47 -7.15
C ALA A 374 14.33 12.47 -6.81
N LEU A 375 13.87 12.48 -5.55
CA LEU A 375 12.88 13.45 -5.06
C LEU A 375 13.48 14.82 -4.72
N VAL A 376 14.80 14.98 -4.80
CA VAL A 376 15.44 16.29 -4.65
C VAL A 376 14.90 17.24 -5.72
N PRO A 377 14.43 18.44 -5.35
CA PRO A 377 13.97 19.41 -6.33
C PRO A 377 15.10 19.79 -7.27
N LEU A 378 14.91 19.59 -8.57
CA LEU A 378 15.92 19.91 -9.56
C LEU A 378 15.86 21.40 -9.94
N PRO A 379 17.01 22.08 -10.13
CA PRO A 379 17.06 23.45 -10.63
C PRO A 379 16.53 23.49 -12.07
N LYS A 380 15.81 24.57 -12.42
CA LYS A 380 15.31 24.79 -13.79
C LYS A 380 16.46 25.03 -14.77
N ASN A 381 17.48 25.76 -14.31
CA ASN A 381 18.64 26.10 -15.10
C ASN A 381 19.83 25.20 -14.73
N ARG A 382 20.49 24.65 -15.74
CA ARG A 382 21.65 23.75 -15.58
C ARG A 382 22.77 24.12 -16.51
N LYS A 383 24.00 23.91 -16.07
CA LYS A 383 25.16 24.00 -16.98
C LYS A 383 25.21 22.76 -17.86
N THR A 384 25.18 22.95 -19.18
CA THR A 384 25.36 21.87 -20.16
C THR A 384 26.82 21.50 -20.35
N VAL A 385 27.72 22.48 -20.16
CA VAL A 385 29.16 22.31 -20.29
C VAL A 385 29.86 22.92 -19.07
N ARG A 386 30.71 22.14 -18.42
CA ARG A 386 31.58 22.67 -17.36
C ARG A 386 32.79 23.36 -17.95
N SER A 387 33.06 24.59 -17.48
CA SER A 387 34.31 25.31 -17.83
C SER A 387 35.57 24.52 -17.42
N ASN A 388 36.63 24.56 -18.17
CA ASN A 388 37.90 23.93 -17.80
C ASN A 388 38.57 24.54 -16.58
N SER A 389 38.19 25.80 -16.23
CA SER A 389 38.71 26.56 -15.07
C SER A 389 37.63 26.92 -14.09
N ILE A 390 37.95 26.98 -12.81
CA ILE A 390 37.08 27.47 -11.75
C ILE A 390 37.35 28.95 -11.60
N ARG A 391 36.42 29.81 -11.99
CA ARG A 391 36.52 31.27 -11.92
C ARG A 391 35.76 31.87 -10.76
N ASN A 392 34.59 31.25 -10.43
CA ASN A 392 33.74 31.72 -9.34
C ASN A 392 33.29 30.55 -8.50
N ALA A 393 33.08 30.79 -7.21
CA ALA A 393 32.62 29.78 -6.25
C ALA A 393 31.58 30.36 -5.29
N LEU A 394 30.67 29.48 -4.87
CA LEU A 394 29.75 29.76 -3.77
C LEU A 394 30.15 28.93 -2.54
N VAL A 395 30.21 29.58 -1.37
CA VAL A 395 30.36 28.91 -0.09
C VAL A 395 29.06 29.02 0.66
N ALA A 396 28.38 27.87 0.89
CA ALA A 396 27.06 27.76 1.52
C ALA A 396 27.00 26.52 2.42
N ILE A 397 27.41 26.65 3.70
CA ILE A 397 27.50 25.53 4.65
C ILE A 397 26.20 25.32 5.43
N GLY A 398 25.09 25.97 5.03
CA GLY A 398 23.75 25.78 5.62
C GLY A 398 23.49 26.55 6.90
N GLY A 399 22.26 26.43 7.45
CA GLY A 399 21.77 27.27 8.57
C GLY A 399 22.49 27.09 9.91
N GLU A 400 23.21 26.00 10.12
CA GLU A 400 24.12 25.81 11.28
C GLU A 400 25.55 26.25 10.94
N GLY A 401 25.70 27.03 9.86
CA GLY A 401 26.98 27.36 9.26
C GLY A 401 27.95 27.98 10.26
N ASN A 402 29.04 27.27 10.47
CA ASN A 402 30.18 27.79 11.19
C ASN A 402 30.79 28.90 10.35
N VAL A 403 30.52 30.16 10.73
CA VAL A 403 30.99 31.37 10.04
C VAL A 403 32.51 31.33 9.83
N GLU A 404 33.26 30.87 10.83
CA GLU A 404 34.71 30.73 10.75
C GLU A 404 35.16 29.80 9.62
N ILE A 405 34.47 28.67 9.48
CA ILE A 405 34.78 27.68 8.43
C ILE A 405 34.40 28.23 7.05
N SER A 406 33.24 28.87 6.93
CA SER A 406 32.80 29.50 5.67
C SER A 406 33.81 30.55 5.19
N LEU A 407 34.27 31.41 6.09
CA LEU A 407 35.26 32.42 5.79
C LEU A 407 36.65 31.80 5.51
N SER A 408 37.05 30.76 6.25
CA SER A 408 38.30 30.05 5.97
C SER A 408 38.30 29.42 4.59
N ALA A 409 37.18 28.75 4.21
CA ALA A 409 37.02 28.19 2.88
C ALA A 409 37.06 29.28 1.79
N ALA A 410 36.34 30.38 2.01
CA ALA A 410 36.33 31.51 1.07
C ALA A 410 37.72 32.09 0.84
N ARG A 411 38.50 32.33 1.91
CA ARG A 411 39.88 32.80 1.81
C ARG A 411 40.81 31.81 1.09
N ALA A 412 40.66 30.50 1.39
CA ALA A 412 41.45 29.49 0.70
C ALA A 412 41.15 29.44 -0.81
N LEU A 413 39.90 29.64 -1.21
CA LEU A 413 39.45 29.69 -2.60
C LEU A 413 39.93 31.00 -3.27
N SER A 414 39.72 32.15 -2.62
CA SER A 414 40.11 33.48 -3.16
C SER A 414 41.60 33.60 -3.45
N LYS A 415 42.46 33.03 -2.59
CA LYS A 415 43.93 32.99 -2.84
C LYS A 415 44.28 32.19 -4.09
N ASN A 416 43.43 31.36 -4.61
CA ASN A 416 43.56 30.66 -5.88
C ASN A 416 42.95 31.45 -7.07
N LYS A 417 42.73 32.77 -6.91
CA LYS A 417 42.21 33.72 -7.92
C LYS A 417 40.74 33.43 -8.30
N VAL A 418 39.98 32.77 -7.40
CA VAL A 418 38.53 32.49 -7.58
C VAL A 418 37.76 33.64 -6.94
N ASP A 419 36.72 34.17 -7.62
CA ASP A 419 35.77 35.10 -7.07
C ASP A 419 34.77 34.32 -6.19
N VAL A 420 34.68 34.68 -4.91
CA VAL A 420 33.94 33.89 -3.94
C VAL A 420 32.72 34.63 -3.39
N THR A 421 31.57 34.05 -3.51
CA THR A 421 30.35 34.47 -2.79
C THR A 421 30.16 33.60 -1.56
N VAL A 422 29.89 34.18 -0.40
CA VAL A 422 29.64 33.50 0.86
C VAL A 422 28.24 33.81 1.34
N ILE A 423 27.44 32.78 1.60
CA ILE A 423 26.13 32.97 2.24
C ILE A 423 26.31 32.79 3.74
N LEU A 424 25.99 33.87 4.52
CA LEU A 424 25.98 33.81 5.97
C LEU A 424 24.61 34.26 6.51
N PRO A 425 24.11 33.64 7.61
CA PRO A 425 22.86 34.04 8.23
C PRO A 425 23.02 35.41 8.93
N GLY A 426 22.07 36.34 8.71
CA GLY A 426 21.95 37.62 9.37
C GLY A 426 22.87 38.74 8.83
N GLU A 427 22.72 39.94 9.40
CA GLU A 427 23.59 41.09 9.13
C GLU A 427 24.87 40.98 9.99
N LEU A 428 25.79 40.13 9.57
CA LEU A 428 27.12 40.09 10.24
C LEU A 428 28.03 41.13 9.63
N SER A 429 28.49 42.10 10.45
CA SER A 429 29.58 42.99 10.09
C SER A 429 30.87 42.16 9.91
N PHE A 430 31.40 42.16 8.69
CA PHE A 430 32.63 41.45 8.34
C PHE A 430 33.76 42.42 8.20
N GLU A 431 34.78 42.34 9.03
CA GLU A 431 36.04 43.05 8.81
C GLU A 431 36.84 42.42 7.68
N LYS A 432 36.88 43.13 6.52
CA LYS A 432 37.72 42.71 5.39
C LYS A 432 39.18 42.81 5.79
N LYS A 433 39.90 41.67 5.65
CA LYS A 433 41.36 41.63 5.75
C LYS A 433 41.98 41.93 4.37
N SER A 434 43.23 42.37 4.36
CA SER A 434 44.00 42.47 3.10
C SER A 434 44.00 41.12 2.37
N GLY A 435 43.53 41.13 1.12
CA GLY A 435 43.37 39.93 0.29
C GLY A 435 41.91 39.39 0.21
N ASP A 436 40.95 40.03 0.87
CA ASP A 436 39.53 39.65 0.83
C ASP A 436 38.72 40.36 -0.29
N GLU A 437 39.40 41.08 -1.20
CA GLU A 437 38.74 41.91 -2.26
C GLU A 437 37.84 41.08 -3.17
N LYS A 438 38.17 39.80 -3.37
CA LYS A 438 37.41 38.85 -4.20
C LYS A 438 36.33 38.09 -3.41
N ILE A 439 36.09 38.44 -2.15
CA ILE A 439 35.07 37.79 -1.33
C ILE A 439 33.86 38.73 -1.17
N LYS A 440 32.72 38.23 -1.65
CA LYS A 440 31.40 38.87 -1.49
C LYS A 440 30.60 38.12 -0.46
N ILE A 441 30.14 38.80 0.60
CA ILE A 441 29.22 38.20 1.58
C ILE A 441 27.80 38.65 1.22
N VAL A 442 26.90 37.69 1.23
CA VAL A 442 25.48 37.90 0.96
C VAL A 442 24.63 37.22 2.07
N PRO A 443 23.48 37.81 2.42
CA PRO A 443 22.52 37.14 3.30
C PRO A 443 21.91 35.92 2.59
N SER A 444 21.01 35.25 3.26
CA SER A 444 20.24 34.14 2.66
C SER A 444 19.64 34.55 1.30
N VAL A 445 19.75 33.68 0.29
CA VAL A 445 19.25 33.93 -1.06
C VAL A 445 18.00 33.08 -1.27
N CYS A 446 16.86 33.70 -1.54
CA CYS A 446 15.57 33.03 -1.70
C CYS A 446 15.58 31.99 -2.83
N ASP A 447 16.19 32.29 -3.96
CA ASP A 447 16.22 31.41 -5.16
C ASP A 447 17.56 30.71 -5.36
N LEU A 448 18.25 30.35 -4.28
CA LEU A 448 19.59 29.78 -4.36
C LEU A 448 19.68 28.60 -5.32
N ARG A 449 18.73 27.65 -5.25
CA ARG A 449 18.68 26.48 -6.13
C ARG A 449 18.71 26.88 -7.62
N GLU A 450 17.90 27.85 -8.00
CA GLU A 450 17.79 28.33 -9.39
C GLU A 450 19.02 29.13 -9.87
N ARG A 451 19.87 29.52 -8.94
CA ARG A 451 21.08 30.31 -9.21
C ARG A 451 22.38 29.55 -9.08
N LEU A 452 22.32 28.27 -8.62
CA LEU A 452 23.53 27.45 -8.45
C LEU A 452 24.31 27.32 -9.76
N PHE A 453 23.65 27.24 -10.91
CA PHE A 453 24.29 27.14 -12.23
C PHE A 453 25.18 28.36 -12.57
N GLU A 454 25.03 29.48 -11.86
CA GLU A 454 25.90 30.69 -12.07
C GLU A 454 27.33 30.43 -11.59
N TYR A 455 27.55 29.47 -10.70
CA TYR A 455 28.84 29.17 -10.08
C TYR A 455 29.53 27.95 -10.72
N ASP A 456 30.87 28.02 -10.81
CA ASP A 456 31.68 26.88 -11.29
C ASP A 456 31.94 25.87 -10.20
N LEU A 457 31.95 26.30 -8.93
CA LEU A 457 32.20 25.47 -7.75
C LEU A 457 31.24 25.83 -6.61
N ILE A 458 30.68 24.84 -5.98
CA ILE A 458 29.92 24.97 -4.74
C ILE A 458 30.71 24.29 -3.61
N PHE A 459 30.96 25.04 -2.54
CA PHE A 459 31.54 24.54 -1.30
C PHE A 459 30.44 24.47 -0.25
N THR A 460 30.05 23.28 0.17
CA THR A 460 28.91 23.07 1.06
C THR A 460 29.15 21.84 1.96
N HIS A 461 28.11 21.32 2.61
CA HIS A 461 28.16 20.05 3.36
C HIS A 461 27.28 19.00 2.69
N TYR A 462 27.34 17.74 3.18
CA TYR A 462 26.52 16.65 2.66
C TYR A 462 25.02 16.93 2.94
N GLY A 463 24.21 17.14 1.89
CA GLY A 463 22.79 17.46 1.99
C GLY A 463 22.24 18.03 0.69
N PHE A 464 21.04 18.62 0.75
CA PHE A 464 20.29 19.07 -0.43
C PHE A 464 21.10 20.03 -1.33
N THR A 465 21.73 21.04 -0.77
CA THR A 465 22.53 22.01 -1.58
C THR A 465 23.62 21.31 -2.40
N ALA A 466 24.23 20.24 -1.86
CA ALA A 466 25.21 19.46 -2.61
C ALA A 466 24.59 18.73 -3.79
N PHE A 467 23.38 18.13 -3.56
CA PHE A 467 22.68 17.37 -4.60
C PHE A 467 22.10 18.29 -5.68
N GLU A 468 21.52 19.42 -5.28
CA GLU A 468 21.04 20.47 -6.19
C GLU A 468 22.19 21.05 -7.02
N ALA A 469 23.37 21.22 -6.44
CA ALA A 469 24.54 21.71 -7.13
C ALA A 469 25.05 20.71 -8.19
N VAL A 470 25.07 19.41 -7.88
CA VAL A 470 25.37 18.38 -8.88
C VAL A 470 24.32 18.41 -10.00
N ALA A 471 23.04 18.52 -9.64
CA ALA A 471 21.95 18.63 -10.61
C ALA A 471 22.07 19.88 -11.49
N ALA A 472 22.56 21.01 -10.94
CA ALA A 472 22.84 22.24 -11.68
C ALA A 472 24.09 22.16 -12.58
N GLY A 473 24.82 21.04 -12.58
CA GLY A 473 26.04 20.84 -13.35
C GLY A 473 27.28 21.51 -12.74
N CYS A 474 27.24 21.90 -11.46
CA CYS A 474 28.37 22.52 -10.75
C CYS A 474 29.37 21.47 -10.26
N ARG A 475 30.61 21.93 -10.03
CA ARG A 475 31.55 21.18 -9.21
C ARG A 475 31.20 21.33 -7.74
N VAL A 476 31.47 20.30 -6.93
CA VAL A 476 31.11 20.29 -5.51
C VAL A 476 32.30 19.84 -4.66
N ILE A 477 32.60 20.62 -3.62
CA ILE A 477 33.49 20.20 -2.53
C ILE A 477 32.67 20.23 -1.25
N LEU A 478 32.70 19.16 -0.50
CA LEU A 478 31.99 19.04 0.76
C LEU A 478 32.93 19.31 1.95
N PHE A 479 32.36 19.95 2.96
CA PHE A 479 32.95 20.06 4.28
C PHE A 479 32.37 19.00 5.21
N ALA A 480 33.22 18.26 5.90
CA ALA A 480 32.82 17.25 6.88
C ALA A 480 32.39 17.91 8.20
N THR A 481 31.12 18.17 8.37
CA THR A 481 30.56 18.67 9.64
C THR A 481 30.53 17.60 10.74
N SER A 482 30.63 16.31 10.38
CA SER A 482 30.70 15.16 11.29
C SER A 482 31.40 13.97 10.64
N ALA A 483 31.83 13.01 11.48
CA ALA A 483 32.39 11.74 11.00
C ALA A 483 31.41 10.97 10.06
N LEU A 484 30.11 11.08 10.31
CA LEU A 484 29.09 10.51 9.44
C LEU A 484 29.09 11.18 8.07
N HIS A 485 29.08 12.54 8.02
CA HIS A 485 29.13 13.27 6.77
C HIS A 485 30.40 12.97 5.97
N LYS A 486 31.55 12.82 6.62
CA LYS A 486 32.79 12.39 5.96
C LYS A 486 32.65 11.01 5.31
N LYS A 487 32.05 10.06 6.06
CA LYS A 487 31.81 8.69 5.56
C LYS A 487 30.87 8.70 4.37
N LEU A 488 29.72 9.38 4.46
CA LEU A 488 28.72 9.47 3.40
C LEU A 488 29.25 10.18 2.15
N SER A 489 29.99 11.28 2.32
CA SER A 489 30.62 11.97 1.21
C SER A 489 31.51 11.03 0.40
N LYS A 490 32.33 10.24 1.09
CA LYS A 490 33.22 9.26 0.45
C LYS A 490 32.43 8.11 -0.21
N GLU A 491 31.40 7.60 0.46
CA GLU A 491 30.55 6.51 -0.03
C GLU A 491 29.82 6.88 -1.32
N TYR A 492 29.39 8.14 -1.43
CA TYR A 492 28.66 8.64 -2.60
C TYR A 492 29.55 9.45 -3.57
N GLY A 493 30.87 9.29 -3.50
CA GLY A 493 31.83 9.78 -4.51
C GLY A 493 32.13 11.26 -4.46
N PHE A 494 31.76 12.00 -3.39
CA PHE A 494 32.11 13.40 -3.23
C PHE A 494 33.54 13.59 -2.70
N VAL A 495 34.20 14.64 -3.19
CA VAL A 495 35.40 15.17 -2.55
C VAL A 495 34.98 15.88 -1.26
N CYS A 496 35.59 15.46 -0.13
CA CYS A 496 35.28 16.00 1.18
C CYS A 496 36.56 16.43 1.90
N VAL A 497 36.50 17.61 2.54
CA VAL A 497 37.60 18.20 3.31
C VAL A 497 37.22 18.41 4.78
N GLU A 498 38.22 18.30 5.67
CA GLU A 498 38.09 18.61 7.11
C GLU A 498 38.66 20.00 7.42
N LYS A 499 38.40 20.54 8.64
CA LYS A 499 38.82 21.89 9.05
C LYS A 499 40.33 22.14 8.82
N ASN A 500 41.15 21.14 9.16
CA ASN A 500 42.62 21.21 9.02
C ASN A 500 43.09 21.11 7.55
N GLU A 501 42.27 20.67 6.64
CA GLU A 501 42.56 20.56 5.21
C GLU A 501 42.16 21.82 4.41
N ILE A 502 41.46 22.78 5.03
CA ILE A 502 41.06 24.04 4.38
C ILE A 502 42.28 24.95 4.25
N SER A 503 42.96 24.86 3.13
CA SER A 503 44.15 25.65 2.85
C SER A 503 44.27 25.97 1.36
N GLU A 504 45.01 27.06 1.02
CA GLU A 504 45.29 27.44 -0.37
C GLU A 504 45.92 26.27 -1.17
N LYS A 505 46.94 25.62 -0.59
CA LYS A 505 47.64 24.50 -1.21
C LYS A 505 46.70 23.32 -1.53
N LYS A 506 45.80 22.99 -0.58
CA LYS A 506 44.82 21.88 -0.79
C LYS A 506 43.79 22.23 -1.86
N MET A 507 43.30 23.49 -1.89
CA MET A 507 42.34 23.92 -2.92
C MET A 507 42.99 23.93 -4.30
N ARG A 508 44.27 24.36 -4.43
CA ARG A 508 45.01 24.30 -5.68
C ARG A 508 45.15 22.86 -6.20
N ALA A 509 45.56 21.92 -5.34
CA ALA A 509 45.66 20.52 -5.70
C ALA A 509 44.32 19.88 -6.12
N LEU A 510 43.20 20.31 -5.53
CA LEU A 510 41.84 19.88 -5.93
C LEU A 510 41.46 20.44 -7.30
N PHE A 511 41.87 21.68 -7.63
CA PHE A 511 41.60 22.33 -8.93
C PHE A 511 42.36 21.67 -10.07
N GLU A 512 43.56 21.13 -9.84
CA GLU A 512 44.34 20.38 -10.83
C GLU A 512 43.58 19.10 -11.26
N ASN A 513 42.73 18.57 -10.41
CA ASN A 513 41.88 17.41 -10.68
C ASN A 513 40.39 17.78 -10.70
N SER A 514 40.07 18.95 -11.26
CA SER A 514 38.72 19.54 -11.19
C SER A 514 37.61 18.68 -11.80
N SER A 515 37.93 17.78 -12.73
CA SER A 515 36.94 16.84 -13.30
C SER A 515 36.34 15.87 -12.26
N ARG A 516 37.06 15.61 -11.16
CA ARG A 516 36.61 14.73 -10.07
C ARG A 516 35.79 15.43 -8.98
N LEU A 517 35.61 16.76 -9.10
CA LEU A 517 34.85 17.55 -8.13
C LEU A 517 33.35 17.46 -8.38
N THR A 518 32.83 16.24 -8.36
CA THR A 518 31.39 15.95 -8.52
C THR A 518 31.09 14.59 -7.89
N SER A 519 29.87 14.14 -7.98
CA SER A 519 29.45 12.80 -7.58
C SER A 519 28.80 12.09 -8.76
N GLU A 520 29.46 11.11 -9.33
CA GLU A 520 28.94 10.29 -10.41
C GLU A 520 27.63 9.58 -9.99
N TYR A 521 27.53 9.18 -8.74
CA TYR A 521 26.29 8.58 -8.20
C TYR A 521 25.09 9.50 -8.37
N PHE A 522 25.22 10.78 -7.98
CA PHE A 522 24.11 11.75 -8.10
C PHE A 522 23.95 12.26 -9.54
N GLU A 523 25.03 12.36 -10.31
CA GLU A 523 24.91 12.68 -11.73
C GLU A 523 24.05 11.66 -12.47
N ASN A 524 24.25 10.38 -12.21
CA ASN A 524 23.46 9.30 -12.81
C ASN A 524 21.97 9.35 -12.37
N ILE A 525 21.71 9.74 -11.11
CA ILE A 525 20.32 9.90 -10.63
C ILE A 525 19.62 11.07 -11.31
N PHE A 526 20.32 12.19 -11.54
CA PHE A 526 19.77 13.42 -12.07
C PHE A 526 19.94 13.58 -13.59
N SER A 527 20.58 12.64 -14.28
CA SER A 527 20.66 12.62 -15.74
C SER A 527 19.27 12.41 -16.36
N GLU A 528 19.03 13.08 -17.49
CA GLU A 528 17.75 12.97 -18.22
C GLU A 528 17.67 11.70 -19.09
N ASN A 529 18.73 10.88 -19.12
CA ASN A 529 18.76 9.67 -19.91
C ASN A 529 17.76 8.63 -19.37
N GLU A 530 16.59 8.60 -20.00
CA GLU A 530 15.48 7.69 -19.65
C GLU A 530 15.81 6.20 -19.79
N ASN A 531 16.88 5.87 -20.49
CA ASN A 531 17.22 4.50 -20.87
C ASN A 531 18.10 3.73 -19.84
N GLU A 532 18.71 4.41 -18.87
CA GLU A 532 19.69 3.79 -17.96
C GLU A 532 19.16 3.57 -16.53
N ILE A 533 18.03 4.17 -16.14
CA ILE A 533 17.44 3.95 -14.81
C ILE A 533 16.20 3.07 -14.97
N PRO A 534 16.12 1.90 -14.31
CA PRO A 534 14.91 1.08 -14.32
C PRO A 534 13.69 1.93 -13.96
N ARG A 535 12.59 1.80 -14.71
CA ARG A 535 11.32 2.53 -14.49
C ARG A 535 10.84 2.49 -13.03
N GLU A 536 11.17 1.45 -12.30
CA GLU A 536 10.85 1.27 -10.87
C GLU A 536 11.52 2.30 -9.93
N LYS A 537 12.52 3.06 -10.40
CA LYS A 537 13.26 4.05 -9.58
C LYS A 537 12.82 5.50 -9.80
N LYS A 538 11.94 5.79 -10.76
CA LYS A 538 11.45 7.15 -11.05
C LYS A 538 10.09 7.47 -10.39
N ILE A 539 9.78 6.89 -9.22
CA ILE A 539 8.55 7.22 -8.50
C ILE A 539 8.63 8.65 -8.01
N GLY A 540 7.74 9.50 -8.51
CA GLY A 540 7.68 10.91 -8.16
C GLY A 540 6.88 11.20 -6.88
N TRP A 541 6.93 12.45 -6.39
CA TRP A 541 6.18 12.89 -5.21
C TRP A 541 4.68 12.58 -5.29
N ASN A 542 4.04 12.82 -6.44
CA ASN A 542 2.60 12.59 -6.59
C ASN A 542 2.23 11.13 -6.37
N GLU A 543 2.97 10.21 -6.94
CA GLU A 543 2.73 8.77 -6.79
C GLU A 543 2.94 8.31 -5.36
N ILE A 544 4.01 8.78 -4.71
CA ILE A 544 4.30 8.46 -3.31
C ILE A 544 3.19 9.00 -2.41
N LEU A 545 2.85 10.28 -2.51
CA LEU A 545 1.83 10.89 -1.66
C LEU A 545 0.44 10.29 -1.92
N GLN A 546 0.12 9.96 -3.17
CA GLN A 546 -1.12 9.25 -3.50
C GLN A 546 -1.16 7.85 -2.86
N SER A 547 -0.09 7.08 -3.00
CA SER A 547 0.03 5.75 -2.40
C SER A 547 -0.12 5.81 -0.87
N LEU A 548 0.55 6.77 -0.22
CA LEU A 548 0.49 6.96 1.23
C LEU A 548 -0.89 7.44 1.72
N ALA A 549 -1.56 8.30 0.96
CA ALA A 549 -2.89 8.81 1.34
C ALA A 549 -4.00 7.76 1.24
N VAL A 550 -3.77 6.65 0.54
CA VAL A 550 -4.70 5.52 0.45
C VAL A 550 -4.25 4.31 1.28
N ALA A 551 -3.08 4.40 1.89
CA ALA A 551 -2.50 3.33 2.67
C ALA A 551 -3.42 2.90 3.82
N GLN A 552 -3.30 1.63 4.20
CA GLN A 552 -4.04 1.05 5.30
C GLN A 552 -3.20 1.08 6.57
N LYS A 553 -3.80 1.54 7.65
CA LYS A 553 -3.19 1.58 8.98
C LYS A 553 -3.95 0.64 9.91
N PHE A 554 -3.21 -0.20 10.62
CA PHE A 554 -3.77 -1.22 11.49
C PHE A 554 -3.26 -1.07 12.91
N ASP A 555 -4.18 -1.08 13.87
CA ASP A 555 -3.87 -1.26 15.28
C ASP A 555 -3.60 -2.73 15.59
N CYS A 556 -3.13 -3.04 16.79
CA CYS A 556 -2.79 -4.42 17.16
C CYS A 556 -3.99 -5.37 17.00
N PRO A 557 -3.93 -6.40 16.13
CA PRO A 557 -5.07 -7.28 15.83
C PRO A 557 -5.52 -8.15 17.02
N VAL A 558 -4.69 -8.25 18.07
CA VAL A 558 -4.97 -9.08 19.26
C VAL A 558 -5.62 -8.29 20.39
N CYS A 559 -5.20 -7.03 20.63
CA CYS A 559 -5.65 -6.27 21.79
C CYS A 559 -6.08 -4.83 21.49
N GLY A 560 -6.09 -4.42 20.22
CA GLY A 560 -6.51 -3.08 19.81
C GLY A 560 -5.57 -1.94 20.21
N GLU A 561 -4.34 -2.25 20.68
CA GLU A 561 -3.38 -1.20 21.05
C GLU A 561 -2.98 -0.39 19.82
N LYS A 562 -2.93 0.93 19.96
CA LYS A 562 -2.59 1.86 18.89
C LYS A 562 -1.25 1.57 18.24
N SER A 563 -1.19 1.61 16.92
CA SER A 563 0.01 1.30 16.13
C SER A 563 1.20 2.20 16.51
N SER A 564 0.97 3.50 16.74
CA SER A 564 1.99 4.48 17.10
C SER A 564 2.72 4.19 18.43
N HIS A 565 2.14 3.35 19.29
CA HIS A 565 2.78 2.88 20.54
C HIS A 565 3.67 1.65 20.32
N GLY A 566 3.54 0.98 19.18
CA GLY A 566 4.29 -0.23 18.83
C GLY A 566 5.76 0.07 18.48
N LYS A 567 6.68 -0.82 18.90
CA LYS A 567 8.08 -0.74 18.50
C LYS A 567 8.25 -1.26 17.07
N ILE A 568 9.01 -0.56 16.25
CA ILE A 568 9.35 -1.01 14.89
C ILE A 568 10.11 -2.33 14.95
N VAL A 569 9.68 -3.26 14.12
CA VAL A 569 10.32 -4.56 13.93
C VAL A 569 11.03 -4.60 12.58
N ALA A 570 10.36 -4.15 11.52
CA ALA A 570 10.91 -4.02 10.18
C ALA A 570 10.13 -2.97 9.41
N ARG A 571 10.79 -2.37 8.43
CA ARG A 571 10.23 -1.51 7.39
C ARG A 571 10.64 -2.07 6.04
N THR A 572 9.69 -2.18 5.13
CA THR A 572 9.90 -2.53 3.72
C THR A 572 9.37 -1.40 2.85
N ALA A 573 9.55 -1.44 1.56
CA ALA A 573 9.11 -0.38 0.66
C ALA A 573 7.62 -0.03 0.81
N SER A 574 6.77 -1.02 1.07
CA SER A 574 5.31 -0.84 1.19
C SER A 574 4.76 -1.11 2.60
N HIS A 575 5.53 -1.69 3.51
CA HIS A 575 5.02 -2.15 4.81
C HIS A 575 5.81 -1.62 5.99
N THR A 576 5.11 -1.44 7.11
CA THR A 576 5.71 -1.25 8.43
C THR A 576 5.17 -2.28 9.41
N PHE A 577 6.07 -3.10 9.94
CA PHE A 577 5.76 -4.11 10.96
C PHE A 577 6.15 -3.62 12.34
N ARG A 578 5.23 -3.79 13.30
CA ARG A 578 5.42 -3.35 14.68
C ARG A 578 5.22 -4.49 15.68
N ARG A 579 5.83 -4.32 16.84
CA ARG A 579 5.59 -5.17 18.01
C ARG A 579 4.71 -4.44 19.00
N CYS A 580 3.55 -5.01 19.32
CA CYS A 580 2.66 -4.47 20.32
C CYS A 580 3.32 -4.40 21.72
N PRO A 581 3.26 -3.27 22.43
CA PRO A 581 3.84 -3.16 23.77
C PRO A 581 3.08 -3.99 24.82
N LYS A 582 1.78 -4.26 24.64
CA LYS A 582 0.92 -5.02 25.57
C LYS A 582 1.00 -6.53 25.36
N CYS A 583 0.52 -7.03 24.23
CA CYS A 583 0.44 -8.48 23.97
C CYS A 583 1.72 -9.06 23.35
N LYS A 584 2.62 -8.23 22.83
CA LYS A 584 3.88 -8.57 22.13
C LYS A 584 3.72 -9.22 20.77
N MET A 585 2.50 -9.24 20.18
CA MET A 585 2.29 -9.66 18.80
C MET A 585 3.13 -8.78 17.85
N ILE A 586 3.76 -9.39 16.86
CA ILE A 586 4.27 -8.67 15.68
C ILE A 586 3.16 -8.64 14.65
N TYR A 587 2.90 -7.47 14.08
CA TYR A 587 1.80 -7.30 13.16
C TYR A 587 2.12 -6.26 12.08
N LEU A 588 1.45 -6.37 10.95
CA LEU A 588 1.44 -5.37 9.91
C LEU A 588 0.70 -4.14 10.44
N ALA A 589 1.43 -3.04 10.65
CA ALA A 589 0.85 -1.82 11.20
C ALA A 589 0.47 -0.80 10.12
N PHE A 590 1.12 -0.88 8.96
CA PHE A 590 0.89 0.01 7.83
C PHE A 590 1.23 -0.69 6.51
N SER A 591 0.39 -0.49 5.49
CA SER A 591 0.58 -1.02 4.14
C SER A 591 0.08 -0.05 3.07
N THR A 592 0.87 0.15 2.03
CA THR A 592 0.47 0.84 0.81
C THR A 592 -0.15 -0.11 -0.22
N ASP A 593 -0.05 -1.42 0.00
CA ASP A 593 -0.55 -2.43 -0.94
C ASP A 593 -2.08 -2.58 -0.87
N SER A 594 -2.67 -2.98 -1.98
CA SER A 594 -4.08 -3.38 -2.05
C SER A 594 -4.30 -4.73 -1.35
N ARG A 595 -5.54 -4.99 -0.94
CA ARG A 595 -5.92 -6.29 -0.36
C ARG A 595 -5.76 -7.42 -1.38
N VAL A 596 -5.31 -8.59 -0.90
CA VAL A 596 -5.27 -9.82 -1.70
C VAL A 596 -6.68 -10.38 -1.86
N GLN A 597 -7.00 -10.90 -3.03
CA GLN A 597 -8.21 -11.67 -3.29
C GLN A 597 -7.83 -13.13 -3.56
N TYR A 598 -8.52 -14.03 -2.86
CA TYR A 598 -8.34 -15.49 -2.99
C TYR A 598 -9.37 -16.05 -3.96
N GLU A 599 -9.16 -15.78 -5.27
CA GLU A 599 -9.97 -16.36 -6.34
C GLU A 599 -9.28 -17.58 -6.97
N LYS A 600 -9.92 -18.18 -7.99
CA LYS A 600 -9.37 -19.31 -8.74
C LYS A 600 -7.92 -19.08 -9.19
N ASN A 601 -7.62 -17.84 -9.63
CA ASN A 601 -6.27 -17.45 -10.07
C ASN A 601 -5.21 -17.53 -8.96
N TYR A 602 -5.59 -17.42 -7.68
CA TYR A 602 -4.64 -17.61 -6.57
C TYR A 602 -4.10 -19.04 -6.54
N PHE A 603 -4.97 -20.05 -6.63
CA PHE A 603 -4.59 -21.46 -6.54
C PHE A 603 -3.87 -21.98 -7.80
N GLU A 604 -4.23 -21.45 -8.97
CA GLU A 604 -3.64 -21.85 -10.25
C GLU A 604 -2.40 -21.02 -10.62
N GLY A 605 -2.38 -19.73 -10.30
CA GLY A 605 -1.33 -18.80 -10.66
C GLY A 605 -0.34 -18.50 -9.53
N GLU A 606 -0.77 -17.80 -8.46
CA GLU A 606 0.15 -17.37 -7.40
C GLU A 606 0.77 -18.56 -6.65
N TYR A 607 -0.01 -19.59 -6.33
CA TYR A 607 0.50 -20.81 -5.70
C TYR A 607 1.53 -21.51 -6.60
N LYS A 608 1.25 -21.64 -7.90
CA LYS A 608 2.16 -22.24 -8.87
C LYS A 608 3.46 -21.43 -9.00
N ASN A 609 3.37 -20.10 -9.02
CA ASN A 609 4.55 -19.22 -9.05
C ASN A 609 5.42 -19.39 -7.80
N GLN A 610 4.81 -19.64 -6.64
CA GLN A 610 5.52 -19.80 -5.37
C GLN A 610 6.11 -21.21 -5.18
N TYR A 611 5.41 -22.26 -5.61
CA TYR A 611 5.74 -23.67 -5.30
C TYR A 611 6.10 -24.50 -6.52
N GLY A 612 5.99 -23.97 -7.75
CA GLY A 612 6.32 -24.64 -9.00
C GLY A 612 5.26 -25.64 -9.48
N ARG A 613 4.11 -25.75 -8.79
CA ARG A 613 2.98 -26.63 -9.11
C ARG A 613 1.67 -25.99 -8.64
N THR A 614 0.55 -26.39 -9.20
CA THR A 614 -0.78 -25.96 -8.77
C THR A 614 -1.16 -26.59 -7.42
N TYR A 615 -2.14 -26.02 -6.75
CA TYR A 615 -2.61 -26.54 -5.45
C TYR A 615 -3.19 -27.97 -5.59
N LEU A 616 -3.89 -28.28 -6.68
CA LEU A 616 -4.44 -29.61 -6.96
C LEU A 616 -3.34 -30.64 -7.26
N GLU A 617 -2.28 -30.26 -7.96
CA GLU A 617 -1.11 -31.14 -8.16
C GLU A 617 -0.39 -31.47 -6.85
N ASP A 618 -0.51 -30.62 -5.82
CA ASP A 618 0.09 -30.83 -4.50
C ASP A 618 -0.90 -31.47 -3.49
N PHE A 619 -2.12 -31.77 -3.91
CA PHE A 619 -3.22 -32.24 -3.07
C PHE A 619 -2.83 -33.44 -2.19
N ASP A 620 -2.25 -34.48 -2.76
CA ASP A 620 -1.88 -35.70 -2.01
C ASP A 620 -0.74 -35.45 -1.02
N SER A 621 0.19 -34.58 -1.34
CA SER A 621 1.27 -34.18 -0.42
C SER A 621 0.70 -33.41 0.78
N ILE A 622 -0.22 -32.50 0.55
CA ILE A 622 -0.91 -31.73 1.60
C ILE A 622 -1.79 -32.66 2.44
N LYS A 623 -2.50 -33.61 1.81
CA LYS A 623 -3.31 -34.61 2.49
C LYS A 623 -2.47 -35.51 3.40
N ALA A 624 -1.29 -35.94 2.94
CA ALA A 624 -0.36 -36.74 3.75
C ALA A 624 0.13 -35.97 4.99
N GLN A 625 0.40 -34.66 4.85
CA GLN A 625 0.66 -33.78 6.00
C GLN A 625 -0.57 -33.66 6.90
N GLY A 626 -1.76 -33.58 6.32
CA GLY A 626 -3.04 -33.59 7.01
C GLY A 626 -3.22 -34.81 7.90
N ALA A 627 -2.94 -36.00 7.39
CA ALA A 627 -3.01 -37.25 8.13
C ALA A 627 -2.12 -37.26 9.39
N ARG A 628 -0.92 -36.68 9.33
CA ARG A 628 -0.05 -36.47 10.51
C ARG A 628 -0.69 -35.50 11.51
N ARG A 629 -1.28 -34.39 11.05
CA ARG A 629 -1.94 -33.38 11.88
C ARG A 629 -3.15 -33.96 12.59
N VAL A 630 -4.01 -34.69 11.87
CA VAL A 630 -5.19 -35.37 12.40
C VAL A 630 -4.82 -36.36 13.51
N ARG A 631 -3.77 -37.18 13.31
CA ARG A 631 -3.27 -38.09 14.36
C ARG A 631 -2.89 -37.38 15.65
N ILE A 632 -2.34 -36.19 15.57
CA ILE A 632 -2.01 -35.38 16.76
C ILE A 632 -3.28 -34.88 17.43
N ILE A 633 -4.26 -34.41 16.68
CA ILE A 633 -5.55 -33.92 17.19
C ILE A 633 -6.25 -35.07 17.90
N LYS A 634 -6.37 -36.23 17.24
CA LYS A 634 -6.99 -37.46 17.78
C LYS A 634 -6.38 -37.88 19.12
N LYS A 635 -5.04 -37.95 19.20
CA LYS A 635 -4.33 -38.29 20.44
C LYS A 635 -4.60 -37.28 21.59
N ILE A 636 -4.82 -36.00 21.30
CA ILE A 636 -5.12 -35.01 22.31
C ILE A 636 -6.54 -35.18 22.82
N LEU A 637 -7.51 -35.47 21.95
CA LEU A 637 -8.89 -35.72 22.30
C LEU A 637 -9.03 -37.01 23.12
N GLU A 638 -8.39 -38.13 22.70
CA GLU A 638 -8.41 -39.44 23.39
C GLU A 638 -7.85 -39.36 24.82
N LYS A 639 -6.71 -38.71 25.03
CA LYS A 639 -6.14 -38.52 26.38
C LYS A 639 -7.08 -37.81 27.33
N LYS A 640 -8.03 -37.03 26.88
CA LYS A 640 -9.01 -36.32 27.69
C LYS A 640 -10.14 -37.28 28.11
N ILE A 641 -10.52 -38.23 27.24
CA ILE A 641 -11.57 -39.18 27.52
C ILE A 641 -11.10 -40.16 28.62
N LEU A 642 -9.88 -40.68 28.49
CA LEU A 642 -9.26 -41.53 29.50
C LEU A 642 -9.10 -40.85 30.87
N ALA A 643 -8.87 -39.52 30.90
CA ALA A 643 -8.75 -38.75 32.15
C ALA A 643 -10.11 -38.46 32.83
N LYS A 644 -11.23 -38.63 32.15
CA LYS A 644 -12.58 -38.45 32.67
C LYS A 644 -13.24 -39.74 33.14
N THR A 645 -12.69 -40.93 32.79
CA THR A 645 -13.19 -42.22 33.27
C THR A 645 -12.69 -42.41 34.71
N PRO A 646 -13.56 -42.44 35.73
CA PRO A 646 -13.11 -42.68 37.08
C PRO A 646 -12.48 -44.06 37.16
N ALA A 647 -11.26 -44.16 37.59
CA ALA A 647 -10.70 -45.44 38.01
C ALA A 647 -11.57 -45.96 39.17
N SER A 648 -12.48 -46.89 38.90
CA SER A 648 -13.21 -47.60 39.95
C SER A 648 -12.17 -48.36 40.77
N LYS A 649 -11.80 -47.82 41.92
CA LYS A 649 -11.09 -48.57 42.96
C LYS A 649 -12.10 -49.47 43.68
N ASN A 650 -12.45 -50.57 43.06
CA ASN A 650 -13.02 -51.70 43.78
C ASN A 650 -11.90 -52.70 44.02
N LYS A 651 -11.31 -52.65 45.20
CA LYS A 651 -10.56 -53.76 45.79
C LYS A 651 -11.62 -54.80 46.26
N ILE A 652 -11.84 -55.79 45.47
CA ILE A 652 -12.42 -57.07 45.94
C ILE A 652 -11.27 -58.03 46.04
N ALA A 653 -11.08 -58.55 47.23
CA ALA A 653 -10.02 -59.51 47.55
C ALA A 653 -10.22 -60.79 46.74
N GLY A 654 -9.14 -61.25 46.11
CA GLY A 654 -8.96 -62.68 45.80
C GLY A 654 -9.59 -63.24 44.56
N ALA A 655 -9.24 -62.67 43.35
CA ALA A 655 -9.33 -63.41 42.07
C ALA A 655 -8.38 -62.79 41.03
N THR A 656 -7.42 -63.54 40.56
CA THR A 656 -6.55 -63.19 39.46
C THR A 656 -7.38 -63.31 38.17
N ILE A 657 -7.91 -62.19 37.68
CA ILE A 657 -8.56 -62.12 36.37
C ILE A 657 -7.54 -61.59 35.37
N ASN A 658 -7.10 -62.43 34.44
CA ASN A 658 -6.36 -62.08 33.27
C ASN A 658 -7.24 -61.16 32.40
N TYR A 659 -7.04 -59.86 32.43
CA TYR A 659 -7.60 -58.99 31.47
C TYR A 659 -6.84 -59.09 30.16
N SER A 660 -7.42 -59.81 29.18
CA SER A 660 -7.11 -59.58 27.78
C SER A 660 -7.35 -58.10 27.49
N THR A 661 -6.35 -57.43 26.91
CA THR A 661 -6.43 -56.04 26.44
C THR A 661 -7.46 -55.98 25.31
N SER A 662 -8.74 -55.94 25.66
CA SER A 662 -9.78 -55.48 24.75
C SER A 662 -9.57 -53.99 24.56
N THR A 663 -8.95 -53.64 23.47
CA THR A 663 -8.92 -52.28 22.88
C THR A 663 -10.37 -51.84 22.76
N ILE A 664 -10.82 -50.97 23.65
CA ILE A 664 -12.07 -50.28 23.45
C ILE A 664 -11.89 -49.48 22.17
N HIS A 665 -12.34 -50.02 21.06
CA HIS A 665 -12.50 -49.29 19.81
C HIS A 665 -13.59 -48.25 20.03
N TYR A 666 -13.18 -47.02 20.30
CA TYR A 666 -14.04 -45.87 20.20
C TYR A 666 -14.51 -45.78 18.74
N SER A 667 -15.79 -45.96 18.49
CA SER A 667 -16.37 -45.72 17.15
C SER A 667 -16.18 -44.23 16.84
N PRO A 668 -15.41 -43.85 15.80
CA PRO A 668 -15.05 -42.44 15.55
C PRO A 668 -16.19 -41.61 14.93
N SER A 669 -17.36 -42.15 14.81
CA SER A 669 -18.45 -41.67 13.97
C SER A 669 -19.16 -40.40 14.42
N ASN A 670 -18.66 -39.63 15.41
CA ASN A 670 -19.31 -38.41 15.89
C ASN A 670 -18.34 -37.31 16.35
N ILE A 671 -17.12 -37.26 15.84
CA ILE A 671 -16.19 -36.16 16.18
C ILE A 671 -16.26 -35.10 15.07
N ASN A 672 -16.95 -33.99 15.35
CA ASN A 672 -17.11 -32.88 14.40
C ASN A 672 -15.83 -32.02 14.34
N LEU A 673 -15.30 -31.83 13.15
CA LEU A 673 -14.13 -31.01 12.90
C LEU A 673 -14.44 -29.93 11.86
N LEU A 674 -14.16 -28.67 12.20
CA LEU A 674 -14.25 -27.55 11.26
C LEU A 674 -12.83 -27.14 10.80
N ASP A 675 -12.61 -27.11 9.48
CA ASP A 675 -11.38 -26.57 8.88
C ASP A 675 -11.71 -25.22 8.20
N VAL A 676 -11.13 -24.16 8.73
CA VAL A 676 -11.30 -22.80 8.23
C VAL A 676 -10.19 -22.49 7.23
N GLY A 677 -10.56 -22.00 6.03
CA GLY A 677 -9.64 -21.86 4.90
C GLY A 677 -9.24 -23.24 4.36
N CYS A 678 -10.22 -24.11 4.12
CA CYS A 678 -10.01 -25.50 3.75
C CYS A 678 -9.46 -25.68 2.34
N ALA A 679 -9.41 -24.60 1.52
CA ALA A 679 -9.03 -24.64 0.11
C ALA A 679 -9.75 -25.78 -0.64
N TYR A 680 -9.08 -26.55 -1.48
CA TYR A 680 -9.65 -27.71 -2.18
C TYR A 680 -9.82 -28.97 -1.30
N GLY A 681 -9.76 -28.88 0.03
CA GLY A 681 -10.16 -29.92 0.98
C GLY A 681 -9.18 -31.08 1.23
N PRO A 682 -7.86 -31.00 1.00
CA PRO A 682 -6.95 -32.10 1.26
C PRO A 682 -6.88 -32.49 2.75
N PHE A 683 -7.02 -31.51 3.66
CA PHE A 683 -7.08 -31.78 5.09
C PHE A 683 -8.43 -32.39 5.50
N LEU A 684 -9.55 -31.95 4.90
CA LEU A 684 -10.87 -32.54 5.14
C LEU A 684 -10.87 -34.01 4.75
N SER A 685 -10.27 -34.37 3.60
CA SER A 685 -10.12 -35.78 3.15
C SER A 685 -9.32 -36.58 4.16
N ALA A 686 -8.19 -36.07 4.66
CA ALA A 686 -7.39 -36.75 5.67
C ALA A 686 -8.14 -36.92 7.02
N ALA A 687 -8.99 -35.96 7.39
CA ALA A 687 -9.79 -36.02 8.60
C ALA A 687 -10.91 -37.06 8.47
N SER A 688 -11.59 -37.09 7.33
CA SER A 688 -12.61 -38.09 7.01
C SER A 688 -12.07 -39.55 7.08
N GLU A 689 -10.91 -39.79 6.45
CA GLU A 689 -10.21 -41.09 6.49
C GLU A 689 -9.82 -41.51 7.92
N ALA A 690 -9.56 -40.54 8.80
CA ALA A 690 -9.27 -40.80 10.20
C ALA A 690 -10.53 -41.00 11.07
N GLY A 691 -11.74 -40.89 10.48
CA GLY A 691 -13.03 -41.10 11.13
C GLY A 691 -13.62 -39.87 11.80
N PHE A 692 -13.23 -38.65 11.36
CA PHE A 692 -13.90 -37.43 11.77
C PHE A 692 -15.04 -37.09 10.82
N SER A 693 -16.03 -36.33 11.29
CA SER A 693 -17.05 -35.67 10.48
C SER A 693 -16.53 -34.27 10.13
N PRO A 694 -15.90 -34.07 8.93
CA PRO A 694 -15.27 -32.82 8.56
C PRO A 694 -16.28 -31.83 7.98
N PHE A 695 -16.14 -30.55 8.34
CA PHE A 695 -16.83 -29.40 7.80
C PHE A 695 -15.79 -28.40 7.34
N GLY A 696 -16.03 -27.73 6.22
CA GLY A 696 -15.11 -26.74 5.65
C GLY A 696 -15.74 -25.34 5.55
N SER A 697 -14.92 -24.33 5.64
CA SER A 697 -15.25 -22.97 5.19
C SER A 697 -14.08 -22.38 4.41
N ASP A 698 -14.39 -21.70 3.31
CA ASP A 698 -13.39 -20.97 2.53
C ASP A 698 -14.04 -19.74 1.88
N ILE A 699 -13.24 -18.71 1.62
CA ILE A 699 -13.70 -17.50 0.91
C ILE A 699 -13.69 -17.64 -0.61
N SER A 700 -13.03 -18.67 -1.14
CA SER A 700 -12.99 -19.00 -2.56
C SER A 700 -14.18 -19.84 -2.97
N VAL A 701 -15.03 -19.29 -3.84
CA VAL A 701 -16.17 -20.00 -4.43
C VAL A 701 -15.73 -21.28 -5.15
N ALA A 702 -14.64 -21.20 -5.92
CA ALA A 702 -14.11 -22.34 -6.66
C ALA A 702 -13.67 -23.49 -5.74
N ALA A 703 -12.98 -23.17 -4.64
CA ALA A 703 -12.56 -24.14 -3.64
C ALA A 703 -13.77 -24.80 -2.95
N VAL A 704 -14.75 -24.01 -2.55
CA VAL A 704 -15.97 -24.52 -1.90
C VAL A 704 -16.77 -25.43 -2.83
N ASN A 705 -16.92 -25.04 -4.09
CA ASN A 705 -17.62 -25.88 -5.09
C ASN A 705 -16.92 -27.22 -5.29
N TYR A 706 -15.60 -27.24 -5.40
CA TYR A 706 -14.82 -28.47 -5.49
C TYR A 706 -15.02 -29.37 -4.25
N VAL A 707 -14.93 -28.79 -3.04
CA VAL A 707 -15.13 -29.54 -1.80
C VAL A 707 -16.53 -30.14 -1.71
N LYS A 708 -17.57 -29.44 -2.16
CA LYS A 708 -18.95 -29.94 -2.17
C LYS A 708 -19.20 -30.97 -3.24
N ASN A 709 -18.82 -30.67 -4.47
CA ASN A 709 -19.23 -31.42 -5.64
C ASN A 709 -18.31 -32.63 -5.91
N ASP A 710 -16.98 -32.45 -5.76
CA ASP A 710 -16.00 -33.48 -6.09
C ASP A 710 -15.61 -34.32 -4.86
N LEU A 711 -15.58 -33.75 -3.66
CA LEU A 711 -15.22 -34.48 -2.44
C LEU A 711 -16.43 -34.88 -1.58
N GLY A 712 -17.61 -34.29 -1.80
CA GLY A 712 -18.82 -34.58 -1.06
C GLY A 712 -18.85 -34.12 0.41
N PHE A 713 -18.02 -33.13 0.80
CA PHE A 713 -18.00 -32.64 2.17
C PHE A 713 -18.86 -31.38 2.32
N SER A 714 -19.46 -31.23 3.52
CA SER A 714 -20.16 -29.99 3.87
C SER A 714 -19.16 -28.82 3.97
N CYS A 715 -19.36 -27.80 3.12
CA CYS A 715 -18.49 -26.62 3.04
C CYS A 715 -19.31 -25.37 2.80
N VAL A 716 -18.88 -24.22 3.30
CA VAL A 716 -19.57 -22.95 3.13
C VAL A 716 -18.63 -21.88 2.55
N ASN A 717 -19.15 -21.07 1.62
CA ASN A 717 -18.43 -19.91 1.10
C ASN A 717 -18.71 -18.71 2.00
N ALA A 718 -17.86 -18.53 2.99
CA ALA A 718 -17.99 -17.44 3.95
C ALA A 718 -16.64 -17.09 4.59
N SER A 719 -16.49 -15.80 4.93
CA SER A 719 -15.44 -15.37 5.87
C SER A 719 -15.73 -15.98 7.25
N PHE A 720 -14.68 -16.44 7.94
CA PHE A 720 -14.82 -17.02 9.28
C PHE A 720 -15.48 -16.07 10.30
N LEU A 721 -15.35 -14.77 10.12
CA LEU A 721 -15.97 -13.77 11.02
C LEU A 721 -17.45 -13.58 10.76
N ASP A 722 -17.91 -13.86 9.55
CA ASP A 722 -19.30 -13.70 9.10
C ASP A 722 -20.11 -15.01 9.11
N PHE A 723 -19.48 -16.10 9.58
CA PHE A 723 -19.99 -17.45 9.51
C PHE A 723 -20.85 -17.83 10.74
N ASP A 724 -22.01 -18.44 10.50
CA ASP A 724 -22.86 -19.03 11.53
C ASP A 724 -22.95 -20.55 11.35
N SER A 725 -22.23 -21.29 12.20
CA SER A 725 -22.12 -22.74 12.09
C SER A 725 -23.42 -23.51 12.34
N GLU A 726 -24.33 -22.95 13.14
CA GLU A 726 -25.61 -23.59 13.44
C GLU A 726 -26.57 -23.46 12.25
N LYS A 727 -26.57 -22.29 11.60
CA LYS A 727 -27.34 -22.05 10.39
C LYS A 727 -26.83 -22.86 9.20
N GLU A 728 -25.51 -22.90 9.00
CA GLU A 728 -24.89 -23.49 7.82
C GLU A 728 -24.74 -25.01 7.89
N PHE A 729 -24.48 -25.57 9.09
CA PHE A 729 -24.16 -26.99 9.28
C PHE A 729 -25.06 -27.71 10.28
N CYS A 730 -26.00 -27.05 10.92
CA CYS A 730 -26.77 -27.57 12.06
C CYS A 730 -25.85 -28.05 13.20
N VAL A 731 -24.65 -27.42 13.36
CA VAL A 731 -23.67 -27.76 14.38
C VAL A 731 -23.28 -26.50 15.15
N SER A 732 -23.67 -26.42 16.43
CA SER A 732 -23.35 -25.25 17.26
C SER A 732 -21.92 -25.26 17.80
N GLN A 733 -21.34 -26.46 18.04
CA GLN A 733 -19.99 -26.61 18.56
C GLN A 733 -19.26 -27.82 17.99
N PHE A 734 -17.96 -27.64 17.76
CA PHE A 734 -17.05 -28.66 17.21
C PHE A 734 -16.12 -29.24 18.27
N ASP A 735 -15.66 -30.48 18.06
CA ASP A 735 -14.61 -31.11 18.88
C ASP A 735 -13.22 -30.65 18.51
N ALA A 736 -13.01 -30.29 17.23
CA ALA A 736 -11.80 -29.66 16.72
C ALA A 736 -12.11 -28.54 15.74
N LEU A 737 -11.27 -27.49 15.75
CA LEU A 737 -11.26 -26.41 14.77
C LEU A 737 -9.82 -26.19 14.30
N THR A 738 -9.63 -26.07 12.99
CA THR A 738 -8.31 -25.96 12.41
C THR A 738 -8.18 -24.75 11.47
N MET A 739 -6.95 -24.18 11.38
CA MET A 739 -6.59 -23.07 10.50
C MET A 739 -5.16 -23.30 9.97
N TRP A 740 -4.99 -23.87 8.79
CA TRP A 740 -3.67 -24.20 8.26
C TRP A 740 -3.19 -23.10 7.32
N PHE A 741 -2.26 -22.25 7.76
CA PHE A 741 -1.80 -21.03 7.06
C PHE A 741 -2.96 -20.06 6.73
N VAL A 742 -3.81 -19.80 7.72
CA VAL A 742 -4.98 -18.93 7.63
C VAL A 742 -4.94 -17.84 8.70
N ILE A 743 -4.49 -18.19 9.91
CA ILE A 743 -4.58 -17.31 11.08
C ILE A 743 -3.80 -15.99 10.90
N GLU A 744 -2.72 -16.02 10.12
CA GLU A 744 -1.92 -14.85 9.78
C GLU A 744 -2.62 -13.86 8.86
N HIS A 745 -3.59 -14.32 8.07
CA HIS A 745 -4.38 -13.52 7.12
C HIS A 745 -5.61 -12.87 7.75
N ILE A 746 -5.90 -13.17 9.03
CA ILE A 746 -7.06 -12.61 9.72
C ILE A 746 -6.70 -11.24 10.31
N GLN A 747 -7.36 -10.20 9.78
CA GLN A 747 -7.14 -8.82 10.21
C GLN A 747 -7.67 -8.56 11.64
N ASP A 748 -8.86 -9.03 11.99
CA ASP A 748 -9.41 -8.97 13.36
C ASP A 748 -9.20 -10.30 14.09
N LEU A 749 -7.97 -10.52 14.50
CA LEU A 749 -7.58 -11.75 15.21
C LEU A 749 -8.23 -11.87 16.58
N LYS A 750 -8.61 -10.76 17.20
CA LYS A 750 -9.32 -10.76 18.48
C LYS A 750 -10.70 -11.40 18.33
N SER A 751 -11.49 -10.93 17.37
CA SER A 751 -12.82 -11.50 17.08
C SER A 751 -12.72 -12.94 16.62
N ALA A 752 -11.73 -13.27 15.77
CA ALA A 752 -11.53 -14.64 15.31
C ALA A 752 -11.21 -15.62 16.44
N LEU A 753 -10.26 -15.30 17.32
CA LEU A 753 -9.93 -16.18 18.46
C LEU A 753 -11.09 -16.29 19.47
N THR A 754 -11.92 -15.25 19.59
CA THR A 754 -13.15 -15.29 20.38
C THR A 754 -14.18 -16.23 19.75
N SER A 755 -14.37 -16.16 18.44
CA SER A 755 -15.26 -17.06 17.69
C SER A 755 -14.76 -18.50 17.72
N VAL A 756 -13.46 -18.74 17.59
CA VAL A 756 -12.86 -20.09 17.79
C VAL A 756 -13.22 -20.65 19.16
N ASN A 757 -13.12 -19.82 20.20
CA ASN A 757 -13.50 -20.23 21.54
C ASN A 757 -15.01 -20.54 21.62
N LYS A 758 -15.89 -19.74 21.02
CA LYS A 758 -17.34 -19.96 20.97
C LYS A 758 -17.68 -21.28 20.29
N PHE A 759 -17.12 -21.54 19.12
CA PHE A 759 -17.42 -22.71 18.29
C PHE A 759 -16.83 -24.03 18.82
N LEU A 760 -15.86 -23.98 19.72
CA LEU A 760 -15.29 -25.21 20.29
C LEU A 760 -16.03 -25.67 21.54
N LYS A 761 -16.25 -26.97 21.65
CA LYS A 761 -16.66 -27.63 22.90
C LYS A 761 -15.60 -27.44 23.99
N ARG A 762 -15.99 -27.43 25.26
CA ARG A 762 -15.01 -27.38 26.37
C ARG A 762 -14.03 -28.56 26.28
N GLY A 763 -12.72 -28.27 26.19
CA GLY A 763 -11.65 -29.23 25.95
C GLY A 763 -11.53 -29.68 24.50
N GLY A 764 -12.29 -29.09 23.57
CA GLY A 764 -12.06 -29.24 22.15
C GLY A 764 -10.69 -28.67 21.72
N VAL A 765 -10.20 -29.14 20.59
CA VAL A 765 -8.86 -28.83 20.08
C VAL A 765 -8.93 -27.69 19.08
N PHE A 766 -8.18 -26.63 19.31
CA PHE A 766 -7.83 -25.63 18.29
C PHE A 766 -6.40 -25.90 17.79
N ALA A 767 -6.23 -26.06 16.48
CA ALA A 767 -4.92 -26.25 15.88
C ALA A 767 -4.74 -25.35 14.64
N PHE A 768 -3.53 -24.81 14.49
CA PHE A 768 -3.19 -23.99 13.34
C PHE A 768 -1.71 -24.09 12.98
N SER A 769 -1.37 -23.75 11.75
CA SER A 769 -0.01 -23.51 11.29
C SER A 769 0.15 -22.07 10.84
N THR A 770 1.38 -21.54 10.95
CA THR A 770 1.70 -20.15 10.54
C THR A 770 3.21 -19.98 10.36
N PRO A 771 3.66 -18.99 9.57
CA PRO A 771 5.06 -18.58 9.53
C PRO A 771 5.59 -18.14 10.90
N SER A 772 6.90 -18.31 11.11
CA SER A 772 7.55 -18.10 12.40
C SER A 772 8.58 -16.98 12.39
N ALA A 773 8.31 -15.88 13.07
CA ALA A 773 9.33 -14.88 13.37
C ALA A 773 10.44 -15.37 14.34
N SER A 774 10.35 -16.63 14.80
CA SER A 774 11.39 -17.30 15.61
C SER A 774 12.28 -18.23 14.79
N GLY A 775 11.99 -18.41 13.49
CA GLY A 775 12.70 -19.32 12.60
C GLY A 775 14.10 -18.84 12.19
N VAL A 776 14.80 -19.69 11.45
CA VAL A 776 16.16 -19.41 10.93
C VAL A 776 16.16 -18.16 10.06
N SER A 777 15.21 -18.05 9.11
CA SER A 777 15.13 -16.91 8.18
C SER A 777 14.94 -15.59 8.91
N ALA A 778 14.00 -15.52 9.85
CA ALA A 778 13.72 -14.30 10.63
C ALA A 778 14.87 -13.91 11.55
N ARG A 779 15.71 -14.86 11.98
CA ARG A 779 16.86 -14.60 12.88
C ARG A 779 18.08 -14.10 12.13
N PHE A 780 18.41 -14.71 11.01
CA PHE A 780 19.65 -14.44 10.29
C PHE A 780 19.48 -13.52 9.07
N SER A 781 18.27 -13.36 8.56
CA SER A 781 17.95 -12.52 7.41
C SER A 781 16.63 -11.78 7.65
N ARG A 782 16.55 -11.03 8.76
CA ARG A 782 15.32 -10.42 9.24
C ARG A 782 14.65 -9.51 8.21
N GLN A 783 15.41 -8.61 7.62
CA GLN A 783 14.90 -7.68 6.61
C GLN A 783 14.28 -8.45 5.44
N LYS A 784 15.03 -9.40 4.87
CA LYS A 784 14.57 -10.25 3.77
C LYS A 784 13.34 -11.09 4.14
N PHE A 785 13.24 -11.57 5.39
CA PHE A 785 12.06 -12.30 5.87
C PHE A 785 10.79 -11.45 5.80
N PHE A 786 10.86 -10.17 6.19
CA PHE A 786 9.71 -9.27 6.13
C PHE A 786 9.44 -8.76 4.71
N GLU A 787 10.47 -8.56 3.87
CA GLU A 787 10.31 -8.21 2.46
C GLU A 787 9.61 -9.32 1.66
N GLN A 788 9.87 -10.57 2.00
CA GLN A 788 9.26 -11.74 1.37
C GLN A 788 7.95 -12.18 2.03
N SER A 789 7.51 -11.50 3.10
CA SER A 789 6.24 -11.80 3.74
C SER A 789 5.10 -11.39 2.80
N PRO A 790 4.10 -12.26 2.59
CA PRO A 790 2.91 -11.88 1.83
C PRO A 790 2.26 -10.61 2.35
N ARG A 791 1.71 -9.81 1.45
CA ARG A 791 1.16 -8.47 1.74
C ARG A 791 -0.08 -8.48 2.65
N ASP A 792 -0.69 -9.63 2.85
CA ASP A 792 -1.87 -9.88 3.69
C ASP A 792 -1.56 -10.67 4.97
N HIS A 793 -0.29 -10.79 5.35
CA HIS A 793 0.08 -11.33 6.65
C HIS A 793 -0.09 -10.25 7.72
N TYR A 794 -1.31 -10.11 8.26
CA TYR A 794 -1.62 -9.12 9.30
C TYR A 794 -0.99 -9.44 10.65
N SER A 795 -0.67 -10.71 10.93
CA SER A 795 -0.03 -11.14 12.17
C SER A 795 1.16 -12.06 11.91
N ILE A 796 2.31 -11.76 12.55
CA ILE A 796 3.52 -12.57 12.43
C ILE A 796 3.81 -13.20 13.79
N TRP A 797 3.64 -14.51 13.87
CA TRP A 797 3.65 -15.23 15.12
C TRP A 797 5.05 -15.62 15.58
N GLU A 798 5.23 -15.65 16.91
CA GLU A 798 6.44 -16.16 17.56
C GLU A 798 6.08 -17.31 18.52
N ILE A 799 6.81 -18.42 18.44
CA ILE A 799 6.55 -19.62 19.25
C ILE A 799 6.46 -19.30 20.75
N ARG A 800 7.39 -18.46 21.25
CA ARG A 800 7.41 -18.10 22.69
C ARG A 800 6.22 -17.24 23.11
N ARG A 801 5.66 -16.45 22.21
CA ARG A 801 4.56 -15.51 22.47
C ARG A 801 3.19 -16.14 22.28
N SER A 802 3.06 -17.17 21.43
CA SER A 802 1.81 -17.88 21.19
C SER A 802 1.12 -18.33 22.48
N LYS A 803 1.90 -18.82 23.46
CA LYS A 803 1.35 -19.27 24.76
C LYS A 803 0.62 -18.14 25.51
N LYS A 804 1.19 -16.94 25.54
CA LYS A 804 0.60 -15.78 26.23
C LYS A 804 -0.66 -15.32 25.50
N ILE A 805 -0.59 -15.19 24.18
CA ILE A 805 -1.71 -14.74 23.35
C ILE A 805 -2.87 -15.73 23.47
N LEU A 806 -2.65 -17.01 23.21
CA LEU A 806 -3.71 -18.03 23.26
C LEU A 806 -4.32 -18.16 24.65
N LYS A 807 -3.54 -17.95 25.73
CA LYS A 807 -4.06 -17.94 27.10
C LYS A 807 -5.08 -16.81 27.34
N MET A 808 -4.91 -15.66 26.70
CA MET A 808 -5.86 -14.53 26.79
C MET A 808 -7.26 -14.90 26.27
N PHE A 809 -7.34 -15.85 25.34
CA PHE A 809 -8.59 -16.34 24.75
C PHE A 809 -9.04 -17.69 25.29
N GLY A 810 -8.54 -18.10 26.44
CA GLY A 810 -8.99 -19.32 27.15
C GLY A 810 -8.38 -20.64 26.64
N PHE A 811 -7.30 -20.59 25.83
CA PHE A 811 -6.65 -21.78 25.31
C PHE A 811 -5.42 -22.20 26.13
N LYS A 812 -5.18 -23.53 26.21
CA LYS A 812 -3.98 -24.13 26.80
C LYS A 812 -3.25 -24.95 25.75
N ILE A 813 -2.03 -24.53 25.39
CA ILE A 813 -1.19 -25.27 24.43
C ILE A 813 -0.85 -26.64 24.97
N LYS A 814 -1.04 -27.66 24.15
CA LYS A 814 -0.70 -29.07 24.40
C LYS A 814 0.54 -29.50 23.63
N LYS A 815 0.70 -29.03 22.39
CA LYS A 815 1.84 -29.38 21.56
C LYS A 815 2.20 -28.24 20.61
N ILE A 816 3.48 -28.07 20.35
CA ILE A 816 4.02 -27.23 19.27
C ILE A 816 4.94 -28.10 18.43
N VAL A 817 4.78 -28.05 17.11
CA VAL A 817 5.62 -28.75 16.15
C VAL A 817 6.30 -27.72 15.27
N SER A 818 7.63 -27.68 15.27
CA SER A 818 8.39 -26.82 14.37
C SER A 818 8.49 -27.49 13.01
N THR A 819 8.14 -26.75 11.96
CA THR A 819 8.11 -27.18 10.56
C THR A 819 8.91 -26.19 9.70
N GLY A 820 9.08 -26.47 8.40
CA GLY A 820 9.85 -25.57 7.52
C GLY A 820 11.30 -25.41 8.00
N ILE A 821 12.02 -26.53 8.20
CA ILE A 821 13.40 -26.48 8.68
C ILE A 821 14.33 -26.20 7.52
N HIS A 822 14.94 -25.02 7.53
CA HIS A 822 15.87 -24.51 6.51
C HIS A 822 17.26 -24.27 7.08
N ALA A 823 17.96 -25.38 7.45
CA ALA A 823 19.30 -25.32 8.02
C ALA A 823 20.33 -24.68 7.06
N GLU A 824 20.12 -24.79 5.75
CA GLU A 824 20.93 -24.16 4.70
C GLU A 824 20.96 -22.63 4.76
N ARG A 825 19.97 -22.01 5.42
CA ARG A 825 19.89 -20.55 5.58
C ARG A 825 20.71 -20.00 6.75
N ILE A 826 21.32 -20.88 7.56
CA ILE A 826 22.22 -20.47 8.63
C ILE A 826 23.52 -19.98 7.98
N PRO A 827 24.08 -18.80 8.33
CA PRO A 827 25.26 -18.19 7.69
C PRO A 827 26.48 -19.12 7.63
N PHE A 828 26.69 -19.92 8.65
CA PHE A 828 27.79 -20.90 8.70
C PHE A 828 27.72 -21.91 7.55
N PHE A 829 26.53 -22.46 7.26
CA PHE A 829 26.32 -23.44 6.20
C PHE A 829 26.38 -22.77 4.82
N LYS A 830 25.80 -21.56 4.70
CA LYS A 830 25.82 -20.79 3.46
C LYS A 830 27.26 -20.45 3.01
N LYS A 831 28.14 -20.02 3.95
CA LYS A 831 29.54 -19.69 3.64
C LYS A 831 30.39 -20.90 3.25
N ARG A 832 30.05 -22.11 3.69
CA ARG A 832 30.80 -23.34 3.45
C ARG A 832 30.15 -24.27 2.44
N GLU A 833 29.08 -23.85 1.76
CA GLU A 833 28.35 -24.63 0.74
C GLU A 833 28.04 -26.07 1.15
N ILE A 834 27.70 -26.26 2.44
CA ILE A 834 27.49 -27.62 2.98
C ILE A 834 26.22 -28.21 2.38
N GLN A 835 26.36 -29.30 1.63
CA GLN A 835 25.28 -29.94 0.90
C GLN A 835 24.30 -30.68 1.81
N LYS A 836 23.02 -30.74 1.36
CA LYS A 836 22.00 -31.59 1.98
C LYS A 836 22.45 -33.05 1.94
N GLY A 837 22.29 -33.78 3.06
CA GLY A 837 22.68 -35.17 3.19
C GLY A 837 23.97 -35.40 3.96
N THR A 838 24.80 -34.40 4.21
CA THR A 838 25.98 -34.51 5.07
C THR A 838 25.59 -34.69 6.54
N PHE A 839 26.48 -35.32 7.34
CA PHE A 839 26.27 -35.49 8.80
C PHE A 839 26.07 -34.15 9.51
N LEU A 840 26.90 -33.15 9.18
CA LEU A 840 26.79 -31.80 9.75
C LEU A 840 25.45 -31.13 9.43
N PHE A 841 24.95 -31.31 8.21
CA PHE A 841 23.63 -30.79 7.83
C PHE A 841 22.50 -31.49 8.62
N SER A 842 22.58 -32.82 8.74
CA SER A 842 21.62 -33.61 9.50
C SER A 842 21.60 -33.23 10.98
N LEU A 843 22.78 -33.01 11.58
CA LEU A 843 22.91 -32.50 12.95
C LEU A 843 22.28 -31.10 13.11
N ALA A 844 22.51 -30.19 12.16
CA ALA A 844 21.89 -28.87 12.17
C ALA A 844 20.37 -28.93 12.07
N VAL A 845 19.82 -29.80 11.25
CA VAL A 845 18.37 -30.05 11.18
C VAL A 845 17.83 -30.54 12.53
N ILE A 846 18.52 -31.47 13.19
CA ILE A 846 18.15 -31.96 14.52
C ILE A 846 18.19 -30.82 15.55
N LEU A 847 19.24 -30.02 15.57
CA LEU A 847 19.35 -28.84 16.45
C LEU A 847 18.26 -27.80 16.16
N CYS A 848 17.97 -27.50 14.89
CA CYS A 848 16.87 -26.62 14.53
C CYS A 848 15.52 -27.12 15.04
N LYS A 849 15.26 -28.45 14.96
CA LYS A 849 14.04 -29.06 15.55
C LYS A 849 14.02 -28.92 17.06
N MET A 850 15.12 -29.23 17.72
CA MET A 850 15.24 -29.20 19.18
C MET A 850 15.06 -27.77 19.73
N PHE A 851 15.67 -26.77 19.08
CA PHE A 851 15.55 -25.35 19.46
C PHE A 851 14.34 -24.66 18.84
N LYS A 852 13.48 -25.38 18.09
CA LYS A 852 12.26 -24.88 17.45
C LYS A 852 12.53 -23.71 16.48
N LEU A 853 13.55 -23.85 15.64
CA LEU A 853 14.01 -22.84 14.68
C LEU A 853 13.41 -23.00 13.27
N GLY A 854 12.30 -23.70 13.12
CA GLY A 854 11.59 -23.79 11.84
C GLY A 854 11.02 -22.43 11.42
N ASP A 855 11.02 -22.17 10.12
CA ASP A 855 10.45 -20.97 9.52
C ASP A 855 8.92 -20.99 9.52
N THR A 856 8.33 -22.16 9.80
CA THR A 856 6.92 -22.34 10.10
C THR A 856 6.74 -23.21 11.35
N TYR A 857 5.56 -23.21 11.95
CA TYR A 857 5.25 -24.09 13.08
C TYR A 857 3.76 -24.34 13.21
N GLU A 858 3.43 -25.41 13.91
CA GLU A 858 2.06 -25.80 14.22
C GLU A 858 1.82 -25.71 15.72
N VAL A 859 0.65 -25.22 16.10
CA VAL A 859 0.18 -25.14 17.47
C VAL A 859 -1.05 -26.01 17.63
N TYR A 860 -1.07 -26.81 18.70
CA TYR A 860 -2.23 -27.59 19.13
C TYR A 860 -2.57 -27.18 20.56
N CYS A 861 -3.74 -26.61 20.77
CA CYS A 861 -4.20 -26.17 22.07
C CYS A 861 -5.61 -26.68 22.34
N VAL A 862 -6.03 -26.63 23.61
CA VAL A 862 -7.38 -27.01 24.03
C VAL A 862 -8.08 -25.84 24.68
N LYS A 863 -9.38 -25.70 24.45
CA LYS A 863 -10.27 -24.81 25.18
C LYS A 863 -10.37 -25.28 26.65
N LYS A 864 -10.18 -24.35 27.59
CA LYS A 864 -10.27 -24.60 29.04
C LYS A 864 -11.71 -24.83 29.52
#